data_06837b1b6d7e8d266182a2fb37f61df8
#
_entry.id   06837b1b6d7e8d266182a2fb37f61df8
#
_cell.length_a   1.000
_cell.length_b   1.000
_cell.length_c   1.000
_cell.angle_alpha   90.00
_cell.angle_beta   90.00
_cell.angle_gamma   90.00
#
_symmetry.space_group_name_H-M   'P 1'
#
loop_
_entity.id
_entity.type
_entity.pdbx_description
1 polymer ?
#
loop_
_entity_poly.entity_id
_entity_poly.type
_entity_poly.pdbx_seq_one_letter_code
_entity_poly.pdbx_strand_id
1 'polypeptide(L)'
;MDKLFLFDAYALIYRSYYAFIKNPRINSKGLNTSAVMGFCNTLHEVLTKEKPTYLGVAFDPHGPTFRTEAYAEYKAQREETPEDIRRAVPIIKSLLKAMRIPVLEADGYEADDVIGTLALKAGAEGVMTYMLTPDKDYGQLVRENVMMYRPRHGGGYETLDAEKVCAKYGIANTSQVIDLLGLMGDSADNIPGCPGVGEKTAVKLINEFGSVEQLLEQTDKLKGALKKKVEENAEQIKFSKFLATIKTDVPVELNLDELKVSEPDADELRKIFTELEFKTLADKFLNKAENNKKSVQIQLDLFAENPTDGQVFSKNASLRALNELPHTYKLIDNEEEMKKICDFFMTKKILSLDTETTSTSAIDAELVGLSFSVKEFEAFYVPVPTNREEAQKIVNIFKPLYENPEIVKVGQNIKYDMEVLASYGVCVAGQLFDTMIAHYLIQPELRHNMDYMAETCLGYQTIHIEELIGPKGKKQKSMRDLPPEQIVDYAAEDADVTLQLKNYLEPKLEEVGVTQLFYEIEMPLVRVLAEMELNGVRIDTAALAETSEILTKRLSDIEKRIYELAGEEFNIASPKQVGEILFGKLKIVEKPKKTKTGQYVTSEEVLQQLSGKHEIVGKILEHRGLKKLLGTYVDALPKLINPRTGHIHTSFNQTATATGRLSSSDPNLQNIPVRGEDGKEIRKAFIPEEGCLFFSADYSQIELRVMAHLSGDENMIEAFRSGHDIHAATAAKIYKEDIADVTRDQRTKAKRANFGIIYGITVFGLAERLDISRQEASQLIDGYFITFPKVHEYMEKAKQTAREQGYVETFFRRRRYLPDINSHNGTVRGFAERNAINAPIQGSAADIIKVAMVRIYKRFKDENLRSKMILQVHDELNFSVVPEEKETVERIVLEEMQGAYKLNVPLVADCGWGANWLEAH
;
A
#
# COMPACT_ATOMS: atom_id res chain seq x y z
N MET A 1 8.13 0.87 41.73
CA MET A 1 7.46 -0.40 41.82
C MET A 1 7.89 -1.21 40.65
N ASP A 2 8.44 -2.40 40.87
CA ASP A 2 8.92 -3.25 39.79
C ASP A 2 7.77 -3.75 38.94
N LYS A 3 7.95 -3.72 37.61
CA LYS A 3 6.96 -4.12 36.63
C LYS A 3 7.47 -5.32 35.83
N LEU A 4 6.70 -6.41 35.80
CA LEU A 4 6.92 -7.53 34.89
C LEU A 4 5.92 -7.49 33.74
N PHE A 5 6.41 -7.59 32.50
CA PHE A 5 5.58 -7.80 31.31
C PHE A 5 5.79 -9.20 30.76
N LEU A 6 4.70 -9.95 30.59
CA LEU A 6 4.69 -11.26 29.96
C LEU A 6 3.88 -11.19 28.66
N PHE A 7 4.54 -11.48 27.56
CA PHE A 7 3.95 -11.38 26.21
C PHE A 7 3.47 -12.72 25.72
N ASP A 8 2.26 -12.77 25.21
CA ASP A 8 1.74 -13.87 24.43
C ASP A 8 2.20 -13.70 22.96
N ALA A 9 3.23 -14.46 22.56
CA ALA A 9 3.89 -14.28 21.29
C ALA A 9 2.98 -14.51 20.11
N TYR A 10 2.30 -15.67 20.03
CA TYR A 10 1.48 -16.01 18.88
C TYR A 10 0.29 -15.07 18.74
N ALA A 11 -0.39 -14.71 19.81
CA ALA A 11 -1.50 -13.77 19.75
C ALA A 11 -1.08 -12.41 19.19
N LEU A 12 0.13 -11.93 19.49
CA LEU A 12 0.69 -10.67 18.96
C LEU A 12 1.20 -10.80 17.54
N ILE A 13 1.83 -11.92 17.19
CA ILE A 13 2.33 -12.23 15.85
C ILE A 13 1.15 -12.31 14.85
N TYR A 14 0.12 -13.08 15.19
CA TYR A 14 -1.10 -13.17 14.37
C TYR A 14 -1.78 -11.81 14.20
N ARG A 15 -1.93 -11.06 15.28
CA ARG A 15 -2.48 -9.71 15.23
C ARG A 15 -1.69 -8.82 14.28
N SER A 16 -0.37 -8.86 14.34
CA SER A 16 0.52 -8.08 13.49
C SER A 16 0.43 -8.50 12.03
N TYR A 17 0.44 -9.79 11.75
CA TYR A 17 0.28 -10.34 10.41
C TYR A 17 -1.04 -9.88 9.75
N TYR A 18 -2.17 -10.06 10.44
CA TYR A 18 -3.47 -9.66 9.90
C TYR A 18 -3.67 -8.15 9.79
N ALA A 19 -2.95 -7.34 10.55
CA ALA A 19 -2.99 -5.89 10.41
C ALA A 19 -2.44 -5.42 9.06
N PHE A 20 -1.47 -6.15 8.50
CA PHE A 20 -0.83 -5.83 7.23
C PHE A 20 -1.29 -6.72 6.05
N ILE A 21 -2.26 -7.58 6.22
CA ILE A 21 -2.67 -8.58 5.21
C ILE A 21 -3.07 -7.96 3.86
N LYS A 22 -3.58 -6.73 3.85
CA LYS A 22 -3.96 -6.00 2.63
C LYS A 22 -2.79 -5.26 1.97
N ASN A 23 -1.73 -5.00 2.73
CA ASN A 23 -0.53 -4.30 2.26
C ASN A 23 0.69 -4.87 3.01
N PRO A 24 1.11 -6.10 2.66
CA PRO A 24 2.21 -6.77 3.34
C PRO A 24 3.53 -6.04 3.13
N ARG A 25 4.39 -6.09 4.13
CA ARG A 25 5.75 -5.54 4.08
C ARG A 25 6.70 -6.65 3.63
N ILE A 26 7.06 -6.62 2.37
CA ILE A 26 7.96 -7.62 1.76
C ILE A 26 9.33 -6.96 1.59
N ASN A 27 10.38 -7.64 2.03
CA ASN A 27 11.74 -7.17 1.82
C ASN A 27 12.29 -7.57 0.44
N SER A 28 13.48 -7.08 0.08
CA SER A 28 14.13 -7.35 -1.23
C SER A 28 14.34 -8.85 -1.53
N LYS A 29 14.34 -9.70 -0.49
CA LYS A 29 14.50 -11.16 -0.60
C LYS A 29 13.15 -11.88 -0.73
N GLY A 30 12.04 -11.15 -0.88
CA GLY A 30 10.69 -11.73 -0.97
C GLY A 30 10.11 -12.26 0.35
N LEU A 31 10.72 -11.94 1.49
CA LEU A 31 10.22 -12.33 2.80
C LEU A 31 9.16 -11.34 3.28
N ASN A 32 7.99 -11.84 3.66
CA ASN A 32 6.97 -11.03 4.33
C ASN A 32 7.40 -10.74 5.78
N THR A 33 7.80 -9.51 6.03
CA THR A 33 8.31 -9.06 7.33
C THR A 33 7.24 -8.42 8.20
N SER A 34 5.99 -8.39 7.77
CA SER A 34 4.87 -7.70 8.45
C SER A 34 4.67 -8.12 9.90
N ALA A 35 4.68 -9.43 10.15
CA ALA A 35 4.50 -9.99 11.48
C ALA A 35 5.65 -9.59 12.42
N VAL A 36 6.89 -9.69 11.93
CA VAL A 36 8.10 -9.31 12.68
C VAL A 36 8.09 -7.82 13.00
N MET A 37 7.78 -6.99 11.99
CA MET A 37 7.72 -5.53 12.17
C MET A 37 6.67 -5.11 13.20
N GLY A 38 5.47 -5.70 13.13
CA GLY A 38 4.40 -5.39 14.07
C GLY A 38 4.74 -5.83 15.50
N PHE A 39 5.36 -7.00 15.66
CA PHE A 39 5.85 -7.49 16.95
C PHE A 39 6.92 -6.57 17.53
N CYS A 40 7.93 -6.19 16.73
CA CYS A 40 8.99 -5.27 17.15
C CYS A 40 8.44 -3.90 17.56
N ASN A 41 7.46 -3.35 16.82
CA ASN A 41 6.83 -2.09 17.21
C ASN A 41 6.10 -2.20 18.57
N THR A 42 5.39 -3.31 18.83
CA THR A 42 4.74 -3.57 20.11
C THR A 42 5.79 -3.64 21.25
N LEU A 43 6.85 -4.39 21.02
CA LEU A 43 7.95 -4.54 21.98
C LEU A 43 8.64 -3.20 22.29
N HIS A 44 8.95 -2.42 21.24
CA HIS A 44 9.54 -1.09 21.40
C HIS A 44 8.61 -0.15 22.18
N GLU A 45 7.31 -0.19 21.91
CA GLU A 45 6.33 0.66 22.60
C GLU A 45 6.29 0.34 24.11
N VAL A 46 6.26 -0.94 24.49
CA VAL A 46 6.28 -1.36 25.90
C VAL A 46 7.60 -0.96 26.57
N LEU A 47 8.74 -1.23 25.94
CA LEU A 47 10.06 -0.88 26.48
C LEU A 47 10.22 0.64 26.70
N THR A 48 9.65 1.45 25.83
CA THR A 48 9.83 2.92 25.90
C THR A 48 8.79 3.63 26.77
N LYS A 49 7.53 3.20 26.71
CA LYS A 49 6.43 3.85 27.44
C LYS A 49 6.25 3.30 28.85
N GLU A 50 6.23 1.98 28.98
CA GLU A 50 5.97 1.31 30.27
C GLU A 50 7.23 1.12 31.09
N LYS A 51 8.39 1.03 30.44
CA LYS A 51 9.71 0.86 31.05
C LYS A 51 9.72 -0.27 32.08
N PRO A 52 9.43 -1.51 31.65
CA PRO A 52 9.38 -2.64 32.55
C PRO A 52 10.74 -2.92 33.20
N THR A 53 10.73 -3.39 34.46
CA THR A 53 11.93 -3.92 35.14
C THR A 53 12.25 -5.31 34.60
N TYR A 54 11.20 -6.12 34.35
CA TYR A 54 11.28 -7.51 33.92
C TYR A 54 10.40 -7.72 32.67
N LEU A 55 10.86 -8.58 31.74
CA LEU A 55 10.13 -8.92 30.52
C LEU A 55 10.41 -10.33 30.07
N GLY A 56 9.37 -11.10 29.73
CA GLY A 56 9.46 -12.42 29.15
C GLY A 56 8.44 -12.59 28.01
N VAL A 57 8.75 -13.45 27.04
CA VAL A 57 7.89 -13.72 25.89
C VAL A 57 7.60 -15.20 25.80
N ALA A 58 6.33 -15.59 25.96
CA ALA A 58 5.91 -16.99 25.94
C ALA A 58 5.46 -17.42 24.54
N PHE A 59 5.88 -18.59 24.14
CA PHE A 59 5.50 -19.26 22.89
C PHE A 59 4.83 -20.60 23.20
N ASP A 60 3.88 -21.01 22.33
CA ASP A 60 3.34 -22.35 22.36
C ASP A 60 4.42 -23.38 21.94
N PRO A 61 4.49 -24.57 22.57
CA PRO A 61 5.42 -25.61 22.19
C PRO A 61 5.08 -26.22 20.82
N HIS A 62 6.04 -26.91 20.23
CA HIS A 62 5.85 -27.60 18.95
C HIS A 62 5.10 -28.95 19.07
N GLY A 63 4.82 -29.43 20.28
CA GLY A 63 4.20 -30.72 20.55
C GLY A 63 2.71 -30.62 20.94
N PRO A 64 2.06 -31.78 21.16
CA PRO A 64 0.73 -31.82 21.75
C PRO A 64 0.71 -31.24 23.13
N THR A 65 -0.41 -30.60 23.50
CA THR A 65 -0.65 -30.09 24.85
C THR A 65 -1.65 -30.99 25.59
N PHE A 66 -1.69 -30.89 26.92
CA PHE A 66 -2.64 -31.69 27.72
C PHE A 66 -4.11 -31.50 27.27
N ARG A 67 -4.45 -30.32 26.66
CA ARG A 67 -5.80 -30.08 26.14
C ARG A 67 -6.02 -30.84 24.83
N THR A 68 -5.03 -30.90 23.94
CA THR A 68 -5.15 -31.66 22.67
C THR A 68 -5.14 -33.17 22.94
N GLU A 69 -4.47 -33.62 23.99
CA GLU A 69 -4.48 -35.01 24.43
C GLU A 69 -5.84 -35.40 25.07
N ALA A 70 -6.45 -34.51 25.85
CA ALA A 70 -7.75 -34.72 26.46
C ALA A 70 -8.91 -34.61 25.44
N TYR A 71 -8.76 -33.79 24.40
CA TYR A 71 -9.79 -33.50 23.40
C TYR A 71 -9.20 -33.31 22.02
N ALA A 72 -9.26 -34.33 21.18
CA ALA A 72 -8.67 -34.30 19.85
C ALA A 72 -9.27 -33.22 18.91
N GLU A 73 -10.51 -32.77 19.19
CA GLU A 73 -11.16 -31.70 18.42
C GLU A 73 -10.82 -30.30 18.94
N TYR A 74 -10.07 -30.18 20.04
CA TYR A 74 -9.63 -28.87 20.55
C TYR A 74 -8.79 -28.15 19.51
N LYS A 75 -9.21 -26.92 19.16
CA LYS A 75 -8.59 -26.08 18.11
C LYS A 75 -8.53 -26.72 16.71
N ALA A 76 -9.19 -27.88 16.47
CA ALA A 76 -9.14 -28.59 15.19
C ALA A 76 -9.76 -27.80 14.01
N GLN A 77 -10.59 -26.80 14.30
CA GLN A 77 -11.17 -25.90 13.29
C GLN A 77 -10.25 -24.71 12.93
N ARG A 78 -9.13 -24.52 13.63
CA ARG A 78 -8.16 -23.48 13.29
C ARG A 78 -7.48 -23.83 11.97
N GLU A 79 -7.44 -22.86 11.07
CA GLU A 79 -6.66 -22.99 9.83
C GLU A 79 -5.18 -23.23 10.17
N GLU A 80 -4.50 -23.95 9.29
CA GLU A 80 -3.06 -24.17 9.42
C GLU A 80 -2.32 -22.82 9.52
N THR A 81 -1.33 -22.74 10.41
CA THR A 81 -0.54 -21.52 10.62
C THR A 81 0.05 -21.04 9.29
N PRO A 82 -0.25 -19.80 8.86
CA PRO A 82 0.29 -19.24 7.63
C PRO A 82 1.82 -19.39 7.53
N GLU A 83 2.31 -19.73 6.34
CA GLU A 83 3.75 -19.93 6.12
C GLU A 83 4.59 -18.74 6.54
N ASP A 84 4.11 -17.52 6.28
CA ASP A 84 4.79 -16.28 6.70
C ASP A 84 4.93 -16.18 8.22
N ILE A 85 3.94 -16.64 8.99
CA ILE A 85 4.04 -16.70 10.46
C ILE A 85 5.05 -17.76 10.86
N ARG A 86 5.03 -18.94 10.23
CA ARG A 86 6.03 -19.99 10.49
C ARG A 86 7.46 -19.51 10.22
N ARG A 87 7.66 -18.68 9.20
CA ARG A 87 8.95 -18.05 8.88
C ARG A 87 9.30 -16.90 9.85
N ALA A 88 8.32 -16.16 10.34
CA ALA A 88 8.51 -15.04 11.26
C ALA A 88 8.93 -15.50 12.67
N VAL A 89 8.41 -16.63 13.18
CA VAL A 89 8.66 -17.11 14.54
C VAL A 89 10.15 -17.30 14.84
N PRO A 90 10.97 -18.03 14.05
CA PRO A 90 12.40 -18.16 14.32
C PRO A 90 13.15 -16.83 14.26
N ILE A 91 12.72 -15.91 13.41
CA ILE A 91 13.31 -14.55 13.32
C ILE A 91 13.02 -13.77 14.60
N ILE A 92 11.78 -13.81 15.09
CA ILE A 92 11.38 -13.15 16.34
C ILE A 92 12.14 -13.75 17.52
N LYS A 93 12.31 -15.06 17.59
CA LYS A 93 13.12 -15.71 18.64
C LYS A 93 14.59 -15.26 18.57
N SER A 94 15.16 -15.12 17.37
CA SER A 94 16.51 -14.57 17.18
C SER A 94 16.63 -13.11 17.63
N LEU A 95 15.63 -12.29 17.32
CA LEU A 95 15.54 -10.91 17.79
C LEU A 95 15.47 -10.84 19.34
N LEU A 96 14.61 -11.64 19.96
CA LEU A 96 14.50 -11.70 21.42
C LEU A 96 15.82 -12.11 22.07
N LYS A 97 16.52 -13.10 21.48
CA LYS A 97 17.85 -13.51 21.93
C LYS A 97 18.86 -12.36 21.84
N ALA A 98 18.91 -11.64 20.71
CA ALA A 98 19.77 -10.46 20.55
C ALA A 98 19.41 -9.33 21.53
N MET A 99 18.14 -9.21 21.89
CA MET A 99 17.64 -8.27 22.89
C MET A 99 17.81 -8.75 24.33
N ARG A 100 18.35 -9.96 24.54
CA ARG A 100 18.49 -10.62 25.85
C ARG A 100 17.18 -10.73 26.60
N ILE A 101 16.07 -10.96 25.85
CA ILE A 101 14.74 -11.19 26.42
C ILE A 101 14.48 -12.69 26.39
N PRO A 102 14.16 -13.31 27.53
CA PRO A 102 13.90 -14.74 27.62
C PRO A 102 12.68 -15.17 26.80
N VAL A 103 12.85 -16.28 26.07
CA VAL A 103 11.77 -17.03 25.42
C VAL A 103 11.31 -18.09 26.44
N LEU A 104 10.02 -18.09 26.77
CA LEU A 104 9.39 -18.94 27.77
C LEU A 104 8.56 -20.01 27.05
N GLU A 105 8.91 -21.27 27.24
CA GLU A 105 8.21 -22.44 26.68
C GLU A 105 8.21 -23.59 27.70
N ALA A 106 7.13 -24.36 27.70
CA ALA A 106 7.03 -25.59 28.52
C ALA A 106 6.36 -26.68 27.69
N ASP A 107 7.00 -27.83 27.57
CA ASP A 107 6.46 -28.99 26.84
C ASP A 107 5.14 -29.46 27.45
N GLY A 108 4.12 -29.67 26.62
CA GLY A 108 2.80 -30.11 27.02
C GLY A 108 1.86 -29.00 27.53
N TYR A 109 2.30 -27.74 27.61
CA TYR A 109 1.52 -26.59 28.09
C TYR A 109 1.52 -25.46 27.05
N GLU A 110 0.41 -24.75 26.97
CA GLU A 110 0.27 -23.59 26.04
C GLU A 110 0.93 -22.33 26.68
N ALA A 111 1.18 -21.31 25.86
CA ALA A 111 1.78 -20.05 26.32
C ALA A 111 0.96 -19.36 27.43
N ASP A 112 -0.37 -19.50 27.39
CA ASP A 112 -1.29 -18.98 28.40
C ASP A 112 -1.09 -19.63 29.78
N ASP A 113 -0.81 -20.95 29.81
CA ASP A 113 -0.52 -21.70 31.06
C ASP A 113 0.82 -21.24 31.65
N VAL A 114 1.84 -21.06 30.81
CA VAL A 114 3.16 -20.56 31.24
C VAL A 114 3.03 -19.13 31.78
N ILE A 115 2.37 -18.25 31.06
CA ILE A 115 2.15 -16.87 31.51
C ILE A 115 1.32 -16.82 32.77
N GLY A 116 0.24 -17.62 32.84
CA GLY A 116 -0.61 -17.71 34.04
C GLY A 116 0.15 -18.11 35.27
N THR A 117 0.98 -19.13 35.14
CA THR A 117 1.81 -19.63 36.25
C THR A 117 2.82 -18.59 36.74
N LEU A 118 3.57 -17.98 35.82
CA LEU A 118 4.59 -16.99 36.17
C LEU A 118 3.98 -15.68 36.68
N ALA A 119 2.85 -15.26 36.10
CA ALA A 119 2.16 -14.05 36.54
C ALA A 119 1.65 -14.16 37.97
N LEU A 120 1.10 -15.31 38.33
CA LEU A 120 0.62 -15.53 39.67
C LEU A 120 1.77 -15.64 40.69
N LYS A 121 2.87 -16.33 40.36
CA LYS A 121 4.06 -16.40 41.20
C LYS A 121 4.63 -15.00 41.45
N ALA A 122 4.84 -14.20 40.37
CA ALA A 122 5.38 -12.84 40.48
C ALA A 122 4.45 -11.90 41.25
N GLY A 123 3.14 -11.98 41.03
CA GLY A 123 2.14 -11.19 41.76
C GLY A 123 2.13 -11.51 43.25
N ALA A 124 2.33 -12.79 43.64
CA ALA A 124 2.44 -13.22 45.03
C ALA A 124 3.73 -12.68 45.69
N GLU A 125 4.81 -12.48 44.94
CA GLU A 125 6.03 -11.84 45.41
C GLU A 125 5.93 -10.28 45.42
N GLY A 126 4.75 -9.73 45.10
CA GLY A 126 4.52 -8.27 45.12
C GLY A 126 5.00 -7.54 43.86
N VAL A 127 5.35 -8.24 42.77
CA VAL A 127 5.74 -7.67 41.51
C VAL A 127 4.49 -7.34 40.68
N MET A 128 4.34 -6.08 40.27
CA MET A 128 3.24 -5.66 39.41
C MET A 128 3.37 -6.30 38.02
N THR A 129 2.54 -7.25 37.69
CA THR A 129 2.62 -8.09 36.51
C THR A 129 1.55 -7.75 35.50
N TYR A 130 1.96 -7.54 34.24
CA TYR A 130 1.11 -7.24 33.10
C TYR A 130 1.19 -8.36 32.07
N MET A 131 0.05 -9.00 31.80
CA MET A 131 -0.08 -10.02 30.77
C MET A 131 -0.48 -9.32 29.45
N LEU A 132 0.43 -9.24 28.49
CA LEU A 132 0.20 -8.58 27.21
C LEU A 132 -0.38 -9.56 26.19
N THR A 133 -1.68 -9.55 26.03
CA THR A 133 -2.42 -10.39 25.10
C THR A 133 -3.73 -9.76 24.67
N PRO A 134 -4.22 -9.98 23.43
CA PRO A 134 -5.57 -9.67 23.02
C PRO A 134 -6.61 -10.69 23.52
N ASP A 135 -6.17 -11.85 24.01
CA ASP A 135 -7.03 -12.96 24.39
C ASP A 135 -7.85 -12.63 25.66
N LYS A 136 -9.15 -12.87 25.56
CA LYS A 136 -10.12 -12.60 26.63
C LYS A 136 -10.01 -13.56 27.82
N ASP A 137 -9.48 -14.76 27.59
CA ASP A 137 -9.48 -15.84 28.56
C ASP A 137 -8.52 -15.59 29.73
N TYR A 138 -7.50 -14.76 29.51
CA TYR A 138 -6.61 -14.27 30.58
C TYR A 138 -7.33 -13.44 31.67
N GLY A 139 -8.57 -13.01 31.42
CA GLY A 139 -9.40 -12.36 32.43
C GLY A 139 -9.57 -13.15 33.70
N GLN A 140 -9.51 -14.51 33.65
CA GLN A 140 -9.57 -15.42 34.79
C GLN A 140 -8.40 -15.29 35.77
N LEU A 141 -7.26 -14.79 35.29
CA LEU A 141 -6.01 -14.64 36.04
C LEU A 141 -5.88 -13.30 36.76
N VAL A 142 -6.69 -12.32 36.37
CA VAL A 142 -6.57 -10.95 36.89
C VAL A 142 -6.96 -10.86 38.37
N ARG A 143 -6.03 -10.34 39.17
CA ARG A 143 -6.17 -10.15 40.63
C ARG A 143 -5.22 -9.07 41.10
N GLU A 144 -5.05 -8.92 42.42
CA GLU A 144 -4.07 -8.04 43.01
C GLU A 144 -2.66 -8.30 42.42
N ASN A 145 -1.95 -7.28 42.02
CA ASN A 145 -0.65 -7.28 41.32
C ASN A 145 -0.61 -8.02 39.97
N VAL A 146 -1.70 -8.56 39.45
CA VAL A 146 -1.76 -9.24 38.15
C VAL A 146 -2.84 -8.62 37.29
N MET A 147 -2.43 -7.96 36.22
CA MET A 147 -3.31 -7.22 35.34
C MET A 147 -3.19 -7.66 33.88
N MET A 148 -4.25 -7.51 33.13
CA MET A 148 -4.25 -7.72 31.70
C MET A 148 -3.90 -6.42 30.98
N TYR A 149 -2.90 -6.44 30.08
CA TYR A 149 -2.51 -5.32 29.24
C TYR A 149 -2.92 -5.60 27.78
N ARG A 150 -4.02 -5.01 27.35
CA ARG A 150 -4.69 -5.41 26.12
C ARG A 150 -4.53 -4.38 25.01
N PRO A 151 -4.10 -4.79 23.80
CA PRO A 151 -4.09 -3.88 22.64
C PRO A 151 -5.49 -3.43 22.23
N ARG A 152 -5.69 -2.14 22.02
CA ARG A 152 -6.96 -1.57 21.52
C ARG A 152 -7.05 -1.62 20.00
N HIS A 153 -8.29 -1.66 19.47
CA HIS A 153 -8.55 -1.35 18.08
C HIS A 153 -8.39 0.16 17.85
N GLY A 154 -7.58 0.54 16.86
CA GLY A 154 -7.29 1.95 16.57
C GLY A 154 -6.01 2.47 17.23
N GLY A 155 -5.25 1.60 17.92
CA GLY A 155 -3.96 1.91 18.53
C GLY A 155 -4.00 2.09 20.04
N GLY A 156 -2.83 1.94 20.68
CA GLY A 156 -2.66 2.00 22.12
C GLY A 156 -3.13 0.76 22.85
N TYR A 157 -3.06 0.82 24.19
CA TYR A 157 -3.37 -0.30 25.08
C TYR A 157 -4.36 0.14 26.16
N GLU A 158 -5.00 -0.85 26.78
CA GLU A 158 -5.82 -0.68 27.98
C GLU A 158 -5.35 -1.66 29.07
N THR A 159 -5.27 -1.18 30.30
CA THR A 159 -5.04 -2.03 31.47
C THR A 159 -6.37 -2.43 32.07
N LEU A 160 -6.59 -3.73 32.15
CA LEU A 160 -7.77 -4.32 32.80
C LEU A 160 -7.35 -4.89 34.15
N ASP A 161 -7.84 -4.25 35.21
CA ASP A 161 -7.82 -4.74 36.59
C ASP A 161 -9.05 -5.61 36.87
N ALA A 162 -9.15 -6.16 38.06
CA ALA A 162 -10.24 -7.05 38.46
C ALA A 162 -11.62 -6.36 38.35
N GLU A 163 -11.71 -5.09 38.73
CA GLU A 163 -12.96 -4.32 38.65
C GLU A 163 -13.43 -4.16 37.19
N LYS A 164 -12.52 -3.80 36.28
CA LYS A 164 -12.83 -3.65 34.87
C LYS A 164 -13.17 -4.98 34.19
N VAL A 165 -12.48 -6.08 34.56
CA VAL A 165 -12.83 -7.42 34.06
C VAL A 165 -14.23 -7.81 34.53
N CYS A 166 -14.54 -7.66 35.84
CA CYS A 166 -15.86 -7.96 36.38
C CYS A 166 -16.97 -7.11 35.73
N ALA A 167 -16.74 -5.81 35.57
CA ALA A 167 -17.68 -4.91 34.89
C ALA A 167 -17.91 -5.30 33.42
N LYS A 168 -16.86 -5.70 32.72
CA LYS A 168 -16.92 -6.09 31.31
C LYS A 168 -17.74 -7.36 31.07
N TYR A 169 -17.59 -8.36 31.91
CA TYR A 169 -18.29 -9.64 31.78
C TYR A 169 -19.59 -9.70 32.59
N GLY A 170 -19.87 -8.70 33.41
CA GLY A 170 -21.07 -8.68 34.26
C GLY A 170 -21.05 -9.73 35.37
N ILE A 171 -19.89 -10.00 35.95
CA ILE A 171 -19.64 -11.03 37.00
C ILE A 171 -19.17 -10.39 38.28
N ALA A 172 -19.26 -11.17 39.41
CA ALA A 172 -18.89 -10.68 40.71
C ALA A 172 -17.38 -10.75 41.00
N ASN A 173 -16.68 -11.72 40.43
CA ASN A 173 -15.23 -11.86 40.55
C ASN A 173 -14.61 -12.50 39.30
N THR A 174 -13.32 -12.30 39.08
CA THR A 174 -12.57 -12.72 37.89
C THR A 174 -12.50 -14.23 37.72
N SER A 175 -12.57 -15.01 38.79
CA SER A 175 -12.56 -16.49 38.70
C SER A 175 -13.81 -17.02 38.00
N GLN A 176 -14.90 -16.27 37.94
CA GLN A 176 -16.11 -16.65 37.23
C GLN A 176 -15.99 -16.57 35.71
N VAL A 177 -14.91 -16.01 35.15
CA VAL A 177 -14.65 -16.04 33.69
C VAL A 177 -14.59 -17.48 33.19
N ILE A 178 -13.98 -18.40 33.96
CA ILE A 178 -13.90 -19.82 33.62
C ILE A 178 -15.31 -20.46 33.57
N ASP A 179 -16.16 -20.10 34.52
CA ASP A 179 -17.54 -20.60 34.61
C ASP A 179 -18.38 -20.15 33.44
N LEU A 180 -18.20 -18.86 33.00
CA LEU A 180 -18.86 -18.36 31.81
C LEU A 180 -18.42 -19.12 30.56
N LEU A 181 -17.12 -19.34 30.36
CA LEU A 181 -16.57 -20.08 29.24
C LEU A 181 -17.01 -21.54 29.24
N GLY A 182 -17.05 -22.20 30.44
CA GLY A 182 -17.58 -23.56 30.61
C GLY A 182 -19.03 -23.71 30.19
N LEU A 183 -19.86 -22.66 30.44
CA LEU A 183 -21.29 -22.67 30.08
C LEU A 183 -21.52 -22.29 28.62
N MET A 184 -20.90 -21.22 28.10
CA MET A 184 -21.16 -20.74 26.76
C MET A 184 -20.29 -21.41 25.68
N GLY A 185 -19.19 -22.08 26.09
CA GLY A 185 -18.19 -22.58 25.16
C GLY A 185 -17.36 -21.51 24.51
N ASP A 186 -16.42 -21.90 23.67
CA ASP A 186 -15.66 -21.03 22.78
C ASP A 186 -15.52 -21.64 21.38
N SER A 187 -16.14 -20.99 20.41
CA SER A 187 -16.09 -21.45 19.01
C SER A 187 -14.71 -21.26 18.37
N ALA A 188 -13.86 -20.37 18.88
CA ALA A 188 -12.51 -20.16 18.36
C ALA A 188 -11.58 -21.32 18.71
N ASP A 189 -11.80 -21.93 19.88
CA ASP A 189 -11.02 -23.05 20.42
C ASP A 189 -11.77 -24.39 20.36
N ASN A 190 -12.95 -24.38 19.74
CA ASN A 190 -13.84 -25.54 19.65
C ASN A 190 -14.23 -26.13 21.00
N ILE A 191 -14.42 -25.26 21.99
CA ILE A 191 -14.93 -25.66 23.32
C ILE A 191 -16.46 -25.71 23.24
N PRO A 192 -17.09 -26.89 23.53
CA PRO A 192 -18.50 -27.11 23.20
C PRO A 192 -19.50 -26.32 24.06
N GLY A 193 -19.21 -26.06 25.33
CA GLY A 193 -20.14 -25.43 26.26
C GLY A 193 -21.45 -26.19 26.45
N CYS A 194 -22.48 -25.51 26.97
CA CYS A 194 -23.84 -26.01 27.04
C CYS A 194 -24.66 -25.63 25.81
N PRO A 195 -25.21 -26.58 25.04
CA PRO A 195 -25.94 -26.27 23.82
C PRO A 195 -27.13 -25.32 24.03
N GLY A 196 -27.07 -24.17 23.35
CA GLY A 196 -28.10 -23.10 23.42
C GLY A 196 -28.04 -22.21 24.67
N VAL A 197 -26.93 -22.25 25.39
CA VAL A 197 -26.57 -21.28 26.43
C VAL A 197 -25.55 -20.30 25.84
N GLY A 198 -25.98 -19.08 25.57
CA GLY A 198 -25.08 -18.01 25.13
C GLY A 198 -24.68 -17.08 26.29
N GLU A 199 -23.82 -16.11 26.01
CA GLU A 199 -23.22 -15.19 26.99
C GLU A 199 -24.22 -14.62 28.01
N LYS A 200 -25.34 -14.05 27.55
CA LYS A 200 -26.36 -13.47 28.43
C LYS A 200 -26.97 -14.46 29.41
N THR A 201 -27.19 -15.70 28.97
CA THR A 201 -27.74 -16.74 29.80
C THR A 201 -26.70 -17.25 30.78
N ALA A 202 -25.45 -17.43 30.32
CA ALA A 202 -24.32 -17.82 31.16
C ALA A 202 -24.08 -16.81 32.29
N VAL A 203 -24.00 -15.51 31.96
CA VAL A 203 -23.85 -14.44 32.96
C VAL A 203 -24.98 -14.46 34.00
N LYS A 204 -26.24 -14.65 33.57
CA LYS A 204 -27.38 -14.74 34.48
C LYS A 204 -27.24 -15.95 35.45
N LEU A 205 -26.88 -17.11 34.89
CA LEU A 205 -26.71 -18.31 35.68
C LEU A 205 -25.57 -18.16 36.70
N ILE A 206 -24.42 -17.64 36.30
CA ILE A 206 -23.27 -17.48 37.19
C ILE A 206 -23.55 -16.41 38.26
N ASN A 207 -24.25 -15.36 37.97
CA ASN A 207 -24.63 -14.35 38.96
C ASN A 207 -25.69 -14.93 39.97
N GLU A 208 -26.53 -15.88 39.55
CA GLU A 208 -27.55 -16.49 40.42
C GLU A 208 -26.98 -17.63 41.30
N PHE A 209 -26.09 -18.44 40.71
CA PHE A 209 -25.59 -19.66 41.39
C PHE A 209 -24.14 -19.54 41.87
N GLY A 210 -23.36 -18.56 41.37
CA GLY A 210 -21.99 -18.34 41.79
C GLY A 210 -20.96 -19.09 40.95
N SER A 211 -21.11 -20.38 40.70
CA SER A 211 -20.22 -21.17 39.86
C SER A 211 -20.95 -22.27 39.10
N VAL A 212 -20.26 -22.92 38.15
CA VAL A 212 -20.78 -24.10 37.43
C VAL A 212 -21.09 -25.25 38.41
N GLU A 213 -20.25 -25.50 39.38
CA GLU A 213 -20.47 -26.55 40.37
C GLU A 213 -21.74 -26.32 41.17
N GLN A 214 -21.91 -25.11 41.71
CA GLN A 214 -23.11 -24.75 42.46
C GLN A 214 -24.38 -24.74 41.59
N LEU A 215 -24.26 -24.39 40.31
CA LEU A 215 -25.36 -24.50 39.36
C LEU A 215 -25.77 -25.96 39.16
N LEU A 216 -24.82 -26.86 38.97
CA LEU A 216 -25.07 -28.28 38.75
C LEU A 216 -25.63 -28.99 40.00
N GLU A 217 -25.25 -28.54 41.21
CA GLU A 217 -25.81 -29.03 42.47
C GLU A 217 -27.24 -28.53 42.73
N GLN A 218 -27.64 -27.40 42.12
CA GLN A 218 -28.90 -26.76 42.39
C GLN A 218 -29.82 -26.67 41.16
N THR A 219 -29.74 -27.62 40.26
CA THR A 219 -30.54 -27.66 39.03
C THR A 219 -32.05 -27.63 39.29
N ASP A 220 -32.51 -28.03 40.50
CA ASP A 220 -33.90 -27.96 40.91
C ASP A 220 -34.45 -26.53 40.90
N LYS A 221 -33.62 -25.50 41.04
CA LYS A 221 -34.03 -24.12 40.95
C LYS A 221 -34.28 -23.66 39.51
N LEU A 222 -33.77 -24.37 38.53
CA LEU A 222 -34.00 -24.09 37.11
C LEU A 222 -35.36 -24.62 36.67
N LYS A 223 -35.97 -23.97 35.65
CA LYS A 223 -37.29 -24.31 35.10
C LYS A 223 -37.25 -24.62 33.60
N GLY A 224 -38.13 -25.48 33.17
CA GLY A 224 -38.40 -25.73 31.76
C GLY A 224 -37.23 -26.29 30.97
N ALA A 225 -37.06 -25.85 29.71
CA ALA A 225 -36.06 -26.36 28.79
C ALA A 225 -34.62 -26.11 29.25
N LEU A 226 -34.38 -25.06 30.06
CA LEU A 226 -33.05 -24.72 30.55
C LEU A 226 -32.57 -25.74 31.58
N LYS A 227 -33.44 -26.17 32.50
CA LYS A 227 -33.15 -27.23 33.48
C LYS A 227 -32.69 -28.48 32.76
N LYS A 228 -33.51 -28.97 31.80
CA LYS A 228 -33.22 -30.17 31.03
C LYS A 228 -31.86 -30.08 30.31
N LYS A 229 -31.58 -28.92 29.66
CA LYS A 229 -30.31 -28.70 28.95
C LYS A 229 -29.10 -28.78 29.89
N VAL A 230 -29.17 -28.13 31.02
CA VAL A 230 -28.06 -28.12 32.01
C VAL A 230 -27.83 -29.51 32.58
N GLU A 231 -28.90 -30.25 32.93
CA GLU A 231 -28.81 -31.59 33.48
C GLU A 231 -28.28 -32.62 32.45
N GLU A 232 -28.79 -32.57 31.21
CA GLU A 232 -28.34 -33.47 30.13
C GLU A 232 -26.91 -33.22 29.68
N ASN A 233 -26.37 -32.01 29.87
CA ASN A 233 -25.01 -31.64 29.44
C ASN A 233 -24.06 -31.38 30.61
N ALA A 234 -24.36 -31.86 31.81
CA ALA A 234 -23.57 -31.57 33.00
C ALA A 234 -22.08 -31.96 32.86
N GLU A 235 -21.77 -33.13 32.34
CA GLU A 235 -20.39 -33.55 32.10
C GLU A 235 -19.71 -32.76 31.02
N GLN A 236 -20.43 -32.40 29.95
CA GLN A 236 -19.89 -31.51 28.87
C GLN A 236 -19.57 -30.10 29.38
N ILE A 237 -20.38 -29.56 30.27
CA ILE A 237 -20.15 -28.26 30.93
C ILE A 237 -18.87 -28.31 31.77
N LYS A 238 -18.71 -29.34 32.62
CA LYS A 238 -17.49 -29.53 33.40
C LYS A 238 -16.25 -29.68 32.52
N PHE A 239 -16.38 -30.47 31.48
CA PHE A 239 -15.30 -30.68 30.53
C PHE A 239 -14.94 -29.38 29.77
N SER A 240 -15.93 -28.61 29.37
CA SER A 240 -15.71 -27.28 28.74
C SER A 240 -15.02 -26.31 29.71
N LYS A 241 -15.42 -26.32 31.00
CA LYS A 241 -14.74 -25.53 32.03
C LYS A 241 -13.27 -25.98 32.20
N PHE A 242 -13.00 -27.31 32.19
CA PHE A 242 -11.64 -27.84 32.24
C PHE A 242 -10.79 -27.36 31.05
N LEU A 243 -11.32 -27.39 29.82
CA LEU A 243 -10.62 -26.94 28.63
C LEU A 243 -10.33 -25.42 28.65
N ALA A 244 -11.28 -24.61 29.16
CA ALA A 244 -11.15 -23.16 29.27
C ALA A 244 -10.27 -22.69 30.43
N THR A 245 -9.92 -23.60 31.36
CA THR A 245 -9.11 -23.24 32.51
C THR A 245 -7.63 -23.15 32.16
N ILE A 246 -7.04 -21.98 32.39
CA ILE A 246 -5.58 -21.76 32.27
C ILE A 246 -4.91 -22.39 33.46
N LYS A 247 -3.96 -23.30 33.20
CA LYS A 247 -3.17 -23.96 34.24
C LYS A 247 -2.19 -22.97 34.88
N THR A 248 -2.11 -23.02 36.21
CA THR A 248 -1.26 -22.11 37.00
C THR A 248 -0.21 -22.86 37.86
N ASP A 249 -0.06 -24.15 37.57
CA ASP A 249 0.85 -25.07 38.23
C ASP A 249 1.86 -25.70 37.24
N VAL A 250 2.13 -25.02 36.12
CA VAL A 250 3.13 -25.46 35.13
C VAL A 250 4.50 -25.58 35.83
N PRO A 251 5.31 -26.63 35.50
CA PRO A 251 6.64 -26.81 36.09
C PRO A 251 7.69 -25.84 35.52
N VAL A 252 7.41 -24.55 35.66
CA VAL A 252 8.29 -23.45 35.30
C VAL A 252 8.68 -22.67 36.55
N GLU A 253 9.96 -22.32 36.68
CA GLU A 253 10.46 -21.51 37.78
C GLU A 253 10.39 -20.02 37.42
N LEU A 254 10.02 -19.19 38.40
CA LEU A 254 10.11 -17.76 38.29
C LEU A 254 11.55 -17.33 38.62
N ASN A 255 12.31 -16.91 37.60
CA ASN A 255 13.64 -16.36 37.78
C ASN A 255 13.66 -14.90 37.36
N LEU A 256 13.45 -13.98 38.30
CA LEU A 256 13.41 -12.54 38.02
C LEU A 256 14.75 -11.99 37.51
N ASP A 257 15.87 -12.59 37.87
CA ASP A 257 17.19 -12.15 37.39
C ASP A 257 17.35 -12.41 35.88
N GLU A 258 16.82 -13.54 35.36
CA GLU A 258 16.80 -13.86 33.94
C GLU A 258 15.82 -12.97 33.18
N LEU A 259 14.69 -12.60 33.79
CA LEU A 259 13.66 -11.75 33.20
C LEU A 259 14.02 -10.27 33.18
N LYS A 260 15.11 -9.86 33.85
CA LYS A 260 15.51 -8.47 33.98
C LYS A 260 15.88 -7.87 32.62
N VAL A 261 15.23 -6.77 32.27
CA VAL A 261 15.54 -6.04 31.04
C VAL A 261 16.98 -5.53 31.09
N SER A 262 17.75 -5.90 30.10
CA SER A 262 19.16 -5.56 29.97
C SER A 262 19.46 -4.93 28.60
N GLU A 263 20.66 -4.32 28.46
CA GLU A 263 21.09 -3.74 27.19
C GLU A 263 21.19 -4.85 26.11
N PRO A 264 20.64 -4.62 24.90
CA PRO A 264 20.69 -5.58 23.83
C PRO A 264 22.12 -5.81 23.29
N ASP A 265 22.35 -6.91 22.63
CA ASP A 265 23.49 -7.12 21.76
C ASP A 265 23.30 -6.28 20.49
N ALA A 266 23.91 -5.09 20.46
CA ALA A 266 23.70 -4.10 19.41
C ALA A 266 24.15 -4.61 18.03
N ASP A 267 25.26 -5.38 17.98
CA ASP A 267 25.83 -5.85 16.72
C ASP A 267 24.95 -6.96 16.09
N GLU A 268 24.49 -7.90 16.93
CA GLU A 268 23.60 -8.95 16.46
C GLU A 268 22.22 -8.41 16.08
N LEU A 269 21.69 -7.47 16.85
CA LEU A 269 20.41 -6.83 16.55
C LEU A 269 20.49 -5.98 15.26
N ARG A 270 21.60 -5.30 15.02
CA ARG A 270 21.85 -4.56 13.77
C ARG A 270 21.87 -5.48 12.56
N LYS A 271 22.53 -6.64 12.65
CA LYS A 271 22.54 -7.64 11.58
C LYS A 271 21.13 -8.09 11.24
N ILE A 272 20.35 -8.49 12.24
CA ILE A 272 18.96 -8.96 12.03
C ILE A 272 18.10 -7.87 11.40
N PHE A 273 18.18 -6.63 11.90
CA PHE A 273 17.41 -5.52 11.32
C PHE A 273 17.86 -5.16 9.89
N THR A 274 19.14 -5.28 9.59
CA THR A 274 19.66 -5.10 8.23
C THR A 274 19.13 -6.18 7.28
N GLU A 275 19.14 -7.45 7.71
CA GLU A 275 18.58 -8.56 6.92
C GLU A 275 17.07 -8.41 6.67
N LEU A 276 16.36 -7.80 7.59
CA LEU A 276 14.91 -7.52 7.49
C LEU A 276 14.61 -6.19 6.80
N GLU A 277 15.62 -5.35 6.53
CA GLU A 277 15.49 -4.00 5.99
C GLU A 277 14.69 -3.06 6.92
N PHE A 278 14.89 -3.20 8.22
CA PHE A 278 14.16 -2.46 9.26
C PHE A 278 14.95 -1.25 9.79
N LYS A 279 15.33 -0.31 8.93
CA LYS A 279 16.10 0.88 9.29
C LYS A 279 15.47 1.67 10.46
N THR A 280 14.21 2.06 10.33
CA THR A 280 13.51 2.83 11.38
C THR A 280 13.44 2.10 12.73
N LEU A 281 13.38 0.76 12.74
CA LEU A 281 13.40 -0.03 13.95
C LEU A 281 14.82 -0.12 14.51
N ALA A 282 15.83 -0.28 13.66
CA ALA A 282 17.24 -0.22 14.05
C ALA A 282 17.53 1.09 14.78
N ASP A 283 17.15 2.23 14.21
CA ASP A 283 17.30 3.54 14.86
C ASP A 283 16.58 3.62 16.20
N LYS A 284 15.36 3.13 16.28
CA LYS A 284 14.57 3.14 17.53
C LYS A 284 15.19 2.31 18.65
N PHE A 285 15.77 1.16 18.33
CA PHE A 285 16.33 0.25 19.33
C PHE A 285 17.79 0.53 19.66
N LEU A 286 18.60 1.04 18.70
CA LEU A 286 20.05 1.18 18.81
C LEU A 286 20.50 2.59 19.19
N ASN A 287 19.81 3.69 18.74
CA ASN A 287 20.23 5.06 19.00
C ASN A 287 20.13 5.51 20.48
N LYS A 288 19.47 4.75 21.34
CA LYS A 288 19.55 4.96 22.79
C LYS A 288 20.90 4.54 23.41
N ALA A 289 21.62 3.62 22.77
CA ALA A 289 22.92 3.13 23.27
C ALA A 289 24.08 4.08 22.93
N GLU A 290 23.99 4.86 21.85
CA GLU A 290 25.08 5.78 21.45
C GLU A 290 25.13 7.07 22.26
N ASN A 291 24.02 7.55 22.82
CA ASN A 291 24.01 8.71 23.69
C ASN A 291 24.67 8.47 25.06
N ASN A 292 24.90 7.22 25.45
CA ASN A 292 25.63 6.87 26.70
C ASN A 292 27.11 6.52 26.46
N LYS A 293 27.61 6.44 25.23
CA LYS A 293 28.99 6.05 24.91
C LYS A 293 29.90 7.18 24.44
N LYS A 294 29.53 8.44 24.57
CA LYS A 294 30.42 9.59 24.26
C LYS A 294 31.52 9.88 25.32
N SER A 295 31.98 8.89 26.04
CA SER A 295 33.13 9.03 26.92
C SER A 295 33.94 7.75 27.08
N VAL A 296 34.38 7.10 25.99
CA VAL A 296 35.61 6.27 26.05
C VAL A 296 36.28 6.27 24.67
N GLN A 297 37.48 6.67 24.66
CA GLN A 297 38.41 6.96 23.60
C GLN A 297 38.85 5.73 22.84
N ILE A 298 38.91 5.87 21.52
CA ILE A 298 39.42 4.89 20.57
C ILE A 298 40.94 4.83 20.61
N GLN A 299 41.48 3.64 20.58
CA GLN A 299 42.85 3.40 20.11
C GLN A 299 42.94 2.07 19.34
N LEU A 300 43.13 2.20 18.02
CA LEU A 300 43.93 1.44 17.08
C LEU A 300 43.96 -0.09 17.11
N ASP A 301 43.66 -0.68 15.93
CA ASP A 301 44.74 -1.45 15.26
C ASP A 301 44.58 -1.43 13.73
N LEU A 302 45.65 -0.93 13.11
CA LEU A 302 45.95 -0.98 11.65
C LEU A 302 46.70 -2.29 11.38
N PHE A 303 46.40 -2.92 10.30
CA PHE A 303 47.18 -3.87 9.48
C PHE A 303 46.41 -5.13 9.14
N ALA A 304 45.98 -5.23 7.88
CA ALA A 304 46.06 -6.43 7.07
C ALA A 304 45.84 -6.12 5.58
N GLU A 305 46.64 -6.80 4.81
CA GLU A 305 47.04 -6.61 3.43
C GLU A 305 45.97 -6.97 2.40
N ASN A 306 46.10 -6.37 1.21
CA ASN A 306 45.37 -6.52 -0.06
C ASN A 306 44.64 -7.84 -0.35
N PRO A 307 43.49 -7.78 -0.98
CA PRO A 307 42.96 -8.89 -1.76
C PRO A 307 42.83 -8.57 -3.25
N THR A 308 43.34 -9.49 -4.04
CA THR A 308 43.10 -9.65 -5.47
C THR A 308 41.77 -10.35 -5.73
N ASP A 309 41.10 -9.87 -6.80
CA ASP A 309 40.10 -10.52 -7.67
C ASP A 309 38.96 -11.37 -7.11
N GLY A 310 37.75 -10.91 -7.46
CA GLY A 310 36.63 -11.79 -7.79
C GLY A 310 35.95 -12.50 -6.62
N GLN A 311 35.27 -11.77 -5.69
CA GLN A 311 34.42 -12.46 -4.73
C GLN A 311 32.99 -11.85 -4.65
N VAL A 312 32.04 -12.75 -4.82
CA VAL A 312 30.66 -12.66 -4.42
C VAL A 312 30.56 -12.09 -3.00
N PHE A 313 29.90 -10.97 -2.82
CA PHE A 313 29.70 -10.32 -1.54
C PHE A 313 29.16 -11.31 -0.48
N SER A 314 29.90 -11.52 0.57
CA SER A 314 29.54 -12.37 1.69
C SER A 314 28.43 -11.71 2.52
N LYS A 315 27.47 -12.50 3.00
CA LYS A 315 26.23 -12.13 3.68
C LYS A 315 26.35 -11.40 5.06
N ASN A 316 27.52 -10.84 5.42
CA ASN A 316 27.77 -10.32 6.77
C ASN A 316 28.51 -8.96 6.81
N ALA A 317 28.37 -8.10 5.76
CA ALA A 317 29.02 -6.78 5.79
C ALA A 317 28.04 -5.74 6.41
N SER A 318 28.52 -4.95 7.35
CA SER A 318 27.90 -3.66 7.73
C SER A 318 27.81 -2.76 6.49
N LEU A 319 26.74 -1.96 6.36
CA LEU A 319 26.65 -0.96 5.31
C LEU A 319 27.87 -0.03 5.39
N ARG A 320 28.51 0.20 4.25
CA ARG A 320 29.63 1.14 4.15
C ARG A 320 29.11 2.56 4.00
N ALA A 321 29.72 3.52 4.68
CA ALA A 321 29.41 4.93 4.54
C ALA A 321 30.52 5.65 3.74
N LEU A 322 30.25 6.87 3.28
CA LEU A 322 31.19 7.65 2.47
C LEU A 322 32.59 7.75 3.08
N ASN A 323 32.69 7.98 4.39
CA ASN A 323 33.94 8.13 5.10
C ASN A 323 34.79 6.83 5.17
N GLU A 324 34.21 5.68 4.82
CA GLU A 324 34.86 4.37 4.82
C GLU A 324 35.39 3.98 3.44
N LEU A 325 35.08 4.77 2.40
CA LEU A 325 35.44 4.48 1.01
C LEU A 325 36.39 5.54 0.46
N PRO A 326 37.41 5.12 -0.33
CA PRO A 326 38.22 6.08 -1.05
C PRO A 326 37.39 6.74 -2.15
N HIS A 327 37.19 8.03 -2.07
CA HIS A 327 36.43 8.83 -3.03
C HIS A 327 37.12 10.15 -3.33
N THR A 328 36.72 10.77 -4.43
CA THR A 328 37.20 12.10 -4.83
C THR A 328 36.02 12.96 -5.25
N TYR A 329 35.47 13.72 -4.32
CA TYR A 329 34.40 14.67 -4.58
C TYR A 329 34.97 16.08 -4.59
N LYS A 330 34.66 16.84 -5.62
CA LYS A 330 35.25 18.16 -5.86
C LYS A 330 34.19 19.24 -6.01
N LEU A 331 34.37 20.30 -5.26
CA LEU A 331 33.67 21.55 -5.44
C LEU A 331 34.33 22.33 -6.59
N ILE A 332 33.52 22.73 -7.58
CA ILE A 332 33.98 23.55 -8.73
C ILE A 332 33.25 24.88 -8.67
N ASP A 333 33.93 25.92 -8.20
CA ASP A 333 33.34 27.20 -7.88
C ASP A 333 33.80 28.36 -8.79
N ASN A 334 34.75 28.09 -9.70
CA ASN A 334 35.22 29.10 -10.65
C ASN A 334 34.97 28.75 -12.12
N GLU A 335 34.72 29.78 -12.92
CA GLU A 335 34.28 29.64 -14.31
C GLU A 335 35.30 28.92 -15.21
N GLU A 336 36.60 29.13 -14.98
CA GLU A 336 37.64 28.46 -15.78
C GLU A 336 37.67 26.95 -15.56
N GLU A 337 37.50 26.50 -14.31
CA GLU A 337 37.40 25.08 -13.98
C GLU A 337 36.09 24.50 -14.47
N MET A 338 34.95 25.22 -14.39
CA MET A 338 33.67 24.80 -14.96
C MET A 338 33.79 24.51 -16.45
N LYS A 339 34.46 25.35 -17.22
CA LYS A 339 34.70 25.13 -18.66
C LYS A 339 35.58 23.90 -18.89
N LYS A 340 36.68 23.79 -18.15
CA LYS A 340 37.62 22.64 -18.28
C LYS A 340 36.92 21.31 -17.98
N ILE A 341 36.11 21.27 -16.91
CA ILE A 341 35.39 20.05 -16.55
C ILE A 341 34.26 19.73 -17.53
N CYS A 342 33.58 20.74 -18.08
CA CYS A 342 32.61 20.56 -19.15
C CYS A 342 33.24 19.96 -20.38
N ASP A 343 34.39 20.49 -20.84
CA ASP A 343 35.17 19.95 -21.99
C ASP A 343 35.58 18.50 -21.71
N PHE A 344 35.97 18.18 -20.49
CA PHE A 344 36.31 16.83 -20.09
C PHE A 344 35.09 15.91 -20.18
N PHE A 345 33.92 16.30 -19.68
CA PHE A 345 32.71 15.52 -19.76
C PHE A 345 32.22 15.31 -21.20
N MET A 346 32.43 16.27 -22.07
CA MET A 346 32.11 16.18 -23.50
C MET A 346 32.87 15.06 -24.21
N THR A 347 33.98 14.57 -23.62
CA THR A 347 34.72 13.39 -24.16
C THR A 347 34.15 12.06 -23.71
N LYS A 348 33.17 12.04 -22.81
CA LYS A 348 32.62 10.83 -22.21
C LYS A 348 31.39 10.34 -22.96
N LYS A 349 31.09 9.05 -22.83
CA LYS A 349 29.87 8.43 -23.40
C LYS A 349 28.71 8.39 -22.44
N ILE A 350 28.98 8.43 -21.14
CA ILE A 350 27.99 8.35 -20.05
C ILE A 350 28.28 9.47 -19.09
N LEU A 351 27.20 10.14 -18.64
CA LEU A 351 27.21 11.19 -17.64
C LEU A 351 26.08 10.92 -16.65
N SER A 352 26.43 10.70 -15.41
CA SER A 352 25.46 10.78 -14.30
C SER A 352 25.32 12.24 -13.89
N LEU A 353 24.09 12.66 -13.67
CA LEU A 353 23.75 14.04 -13.30
C LEU A 353 22.66 14.05 -12.23
N ASP A 354 22.70 15.07 -11.41
CA ASP A 354 21.68 15.41 -10.43
C ASP A 354 21.60 16.92 -10.25
N THR A 355 20.47 17.45 -9.80
CA THR A 355 20.24 18.87 -9.54
C THR A 355 19.80 19.12 -8.10
N GLU A 356 20.55 19.96 -7.39
CA GLU A 356 20.13 20.48 -6.10
C GLU A 356 19.24 21.70 -6.28
N THR A 357 18.12 21.72 -5.56
CA THR A 357 17.07 22.72 -5.79
C THR A 357 16.42 23.23 -4.51
N THR A 358 15.63 24.29 -4.65
CA THR A 358 14.90 24.90 -3.53
C THR A 358 13.54 24.27 -3.23
N SER A 359 13.00 23.43 -4.11
CA SER A 359 11.64 22.88 -4.00
C SER A 359 11.55 21.48 -4.59
N THR A 360 10.63 20.67 -4.09
CA THR A 360 10.27 19.38 -4.70
C THR A 360 9.30 19.52 -5.89
N SER A 361 8.75 20.71 -6.13
CA SER A 361 7.99 21.06 -7.34
C SER A 361 8.96 21.59 -8.39
N ALA A 362 9.20 20.85 -9.46
CA ALA A 362 10.14 21.26 -10.51
C ALA A 362 9.77 22.58 -11.16
N ILE A 363 8.48 22.89 -11.28
CA ILE A 363 7.97 24.13 -11.85
C ILE A 363 8.38 25.35 -11.01
N ASP A 364 8.39 25.20 -9.66
CA ASP A 364 8.70 26.29 -8.72
C ASP A 364 10.15 26.29 -8.25
N ALA A 365 10.90 25.24 -8.61
CA ALA A 365 12.25 25.04 -8.16
C ALA A 365 13.24 26.01 -8.81
N GLU A 366 14.19 26.48 -7.99
CA GLU A 366 15.38 27.19 -8.44
C GLU A 366 16.60 26.31 -8.18
N LEU A 367 17.55 26.30 -9.10
CA LEU A 367 18.81 25.57 -8.95
C LEU A 367 19.65 26.11 -7.80
N VAL A 368 20.14 25.21 -6.96
CA VAL A 368 21.14 25.45 -5.91
C VAL A 368 22.50 24.92 -6.35
N GLY A 369 22.53 23.85 -7.13
CA GLY A 369 23.74 23.27 -7.66
C GLY A 369 23.50 22.25 -8.75
N LEU A 370 24.58 21.85 -9.42
CA LEU A 370 24.63 20.82 -10.44
C LEU A 370 25.69 19.80 -10.03
N SER A 371 25.35 18.51 -10.08
CA SER A 371 26.27 17.43 -9.73
C SER A 371 26.52 16.52 -10.92
N PHE A 372 27.74 16.02 -11.05
CA PHE A 372 28.16 15.21 -12.17
C PHE A 372 29.07 14.09 -11.73
N SER A 373 28.89 12.89 -12.31
CA SER A 373 29.85 11.78 -12.22
C SER A 373 29.98 11.06 -13.55
N VAL A 374 31.21 10.65 -13.87
CA VAL A 374 31.54 9.85 -15.08
C VAL A 374 32.36 8.61 -14.74
N LYS A 375 32.67 8.43 -13.46
CA LYS A 375 33.45 7.31 -12.95
C LYS A 375 33.08 7.11 -11.47
N GLU A 376 32.88 5.86 -11.08
CA GLU A 376 32.56 5.49 -9.70
C GLU A 376 33.59 6.07 -8.71
N PHE A 377 33.09 6.58 -7.59
CA PHE A 377 33.85 7.23 -6.53
C PHE A 377 34.55 8.55 -6.93
N GLU A 378 34.13 9.13 -8.09
CA GLU A 378 34.63 10.43 -8.55
C GLU A 378 33.45 11.28 -9.01
N ALA A 379 33.19 12.40 -8.33
CA ALA A 379 32.07 13.26 -8.65
C ALA A 379 32.42 14.75 -8.41
N PHE A 380 31.61 15.62 -9.00
CA PHE A 380 31.85 17.05 -9.05
C PHE A 380 30.55 17.79 -8.72
N TYR A 381 30.64 18.80 -7.87
CA TYR A 381 29.55 19.69 -7.53
C TYR A 381 29.85 21.11 -7.97
N VAL A 382 28.91 21.72 -8.67
CA VAL A 382 28.96 23.11 -9.16
C VAL A 382 27.88 23.90 -8.47
N PRO A 383 28.21 24.85 -7.55
CA PRO A 383 27.21 25.66 -6.90
C PRO A 383 26.59 26.68 -7.88
N VAL A 384 25.29 26.87 -7.76
CA VAL A 384 24.53 27.82 -8.60
C VAL A 384 24.04 28.96 -7.70
N PRO A 385 24.38 30.26 -8.01
CA PRO A 385 23.98 31.37 -7.20
C PRO A 385 22.49 31.69 -7.27
N THR A 386 21.99 32.45 -6.28
CA THR A 386 20.58 32.86 -6.22
C THR A 386 20.20 33.84 -7.33
N ASN A 387 21.15 34.65 -7.80
CA ASN A 387 20.90 35.59 -8.88
C ASN A 387 20.64 34.81 -10.18
N ARG A 388 19.46 34.99 -10.77
CA ARG A 388 19.01 34.24 -11.96
C ARG A 388 19.91 34.44 -13.17
N GLU A 389 20.46 35.63 -13.38
CA GLU A 389 21.32 35.92 -14.51
C GLU A 389 22.69 35.23 -14.36
N GLU A 390 23.23 35.20 -13.14
CA GLU A 390 24.48 34.51 -12.84
C GLU A 390 24.27 32.99 -12.92
N ALA A 391 23.17 32.48 -12.38
CA ALA A 391 22.78 31.09 -12.52
C ALA A 391 22.68 30.66 -13.99
N GLN A 392 22.05 31.50 -14.82
CA GLN A 392 21.92 31.24 -16.26
C GLN A 392 23.29 31.18 -16.95
N LYS A 393 24.27 32.00 -16.56
CA LYS A 393 25.63 31.94 -17.12
C LYS A 393 26.29 30.59 -16.82
N ILE A 394 26.16 30.10 -15.59
CA ILE A 394 26.70 28.78 -15.21
C ILE A 394 26.00 27.67 -15.98
N VAL A 395 24.67 27.66 -16.01
CA VAL A 395 23.92 26.66 -16.78
C VAL A 395 24.29 26.66 -18.25
N ASN A 396 24.53 27.86 -18.85
CA ASN A 396 24.95 27.98 -20.24
C ASN A 396 26.33 27.36 -20.54
N ILE A 397 27.23 27.27 -19.55
CA ILE A 397 28.52 26.57 -19.70
C ILE A 397 28.25 25.06 -19.93
N PHE A 398 27.32 24.47 -19.17
CA PHE A 398 27.03 23.04 -19.24
C PHE A 398 25.90 22.69 -20.23
N LYS A 399 25.20 23.69 -20.79
CA LYS A 399 24.12 23.45 -21.76
C LYS A 399 24.56 22.56 -22.93
N PRO A 400 25.72 22.77 -23.60
CA PRO A 400 26.18 21.88 -24.68
C PRO A 400 26.34 20.42 -24.23
N LEU A 401 26.69 20.18 -22.96
CA LEU A 401 26.82 18.85 -22.38
C LEU A 401 25.46 18.16 -22.21
N TYR A 402 24.48 18.87 -21.66
CA TYR A 402 23.12 18.36 -21.50
C TYR A 402 22.44 18.08 -22.86
N GLU A 403 22.67 18.93 -23.85
CA GLU A 403 22.06 18.85 -25.17
C GLU A 403 22.83 17.96 -26.17
N ASN A 404 23.93 17.36 -25.76
CA ASN A 404 24.70 16.46 -26.63
C ASN A 404 23.96 15.11 -26.76
N PRO A 405 23.52 14.73 -27.98
CA PRO A 405 22.78 13.46 -28.19
C PRO A 405 23.64 12.21 -28.08
N GLU A 406 24.96 12.33 -28.18
CA GLU A 406 25.91 11.18 -28.17
C GLU A 406 26.24 10.73 -26.73
N ILE A 407 25.88 11.50 -25.72
CA ILE A 407 26.15 11.20 -24.30
C ILE A 407 24.88 10.66 -23.66
N VAL A 408 24.98 9.46 -23.07
CA VAL A 408 23.91 8.88 -22.24
C VAL A 408 23.81 9.67 -20.93
N LYS A 409 22.63 10.16 -20.58
CA LYS A 409 22.36 10.85 -19.30
C LYS A 409 21.73 9.87 -18.32
N VAL A 410 22.37 9.72 -17.19
CA VAL A 410 21.94 8.88 -16.07
C VAL A 410 21.43 9.77 -14.95
N GLY A 411 20.28 9.44 -14.39
CA GLY A 411 19.70 10.18 -13.23
C GLY A 411 18.83 9.28 -12.38
N GLN A 412 18.50 9.76 -11.20
CA GLN A 412 17.52 9.16 -10.30
C GLN A 412 16.26 10.03 -10.33
N ASN A 413 15.17 9.55 -10.94
CA ASN A 413 14.00 10.39 -11.25
C ASN A 413 14.38 11.58 -12.17
N ILE A 414 15.14 11.28 -13.20
CA ILE A 414 15.75 12.27 -14.13
C ILE A 414 14.70 13.22 -14.77
N LYS A 415 13.43 12.83 -14.76
CA LYS A 415 12.33 13.70 -15.23
C LYS A 415 12.32 15.03 -14.48
N TYR A 416 12.48 15.00 -13.17
CA TYR A 416 12.54 16.19 -12.34
C TYR A 416 13.68 17.13 -12.75
N ASP A 417 14.88 16.60 -12.95
CA ASP A 417 16.05 17.37 -13.38
C ASP A 417 15.83 18.00 -14.75
N MET A 418 15.23 17.26 -15.67
CA MET A 418 14.89 17.75 -17.00
C MET A 418 13.91 18.92 -16.95
N GLU A 419 12.91 18.86 -16.10
CA GLU A 419 11.92 19.94 -15.92
C GLU A 419 12.55 21.18 -15.29
N VAL A 420 13.38 21.02 -14.28
CA VAL A 420 14.14 22.13 -13.66
C VAL A 420 15.06 22.79 -14.68
N LEU A 421 15.85 22.00 -15.41
CA LEU A 421 16.76 22.49 -16.46
C LEU A 421 16.02 23.18 -17.60
N ALA A 422 14.84 22.70 -17.98
CA ALA A 422 14.00 23.32 -19.00
C ALA A 422 13.62 24.76 -18.62
N SER A 423 13.45 25.08 -17.33
CA SER A 423 13.21 26.45 -16.87
C SER A 423 14.40 27.40 -17.15
N TYR A 424 15.60 26.84 -17.36
CA TYR A 424 16.82 27.56 -17.75
C TYR A 424 17.10 27.46 -19.28
N GLY A 425 16.14 26.98 -20.07
CA GLY A 425 16.27 26.85 -21.51
C GLY A 425 17.20 25.73 -21.97
N VAL A 426 17.37 24.69 -21.16
CA VAL A 426 18.14 23.48 -21.50
C VAL A 426 17.20 22.36 -21.91
N CYS A 427 17.44 21.75 -23.06
CA CYS A 427 16.73 20.57 -23.54
C CYS A 427 17.66 19.34 -23.42
N VAL A 428 17.50 18.53 -22.40
CA VAL A 428 18.33 17.34 -22.18
C VAL A 428 18.15 16.35 -23.35
N ALA A 429 19.22 16.09 -24.11
CA ALA A 429 19.22 15.23 -25.29
C ALA A 429 20.00 13.92 -25.06
N GLY A 430 19.92 13.01 -26.05
CA GLY A 430 20.59 11.70 -26.00
C GLY A 430 19.78 10.64 -25.28
N GLN A 431 20.34 9.45 -25.15
CA GLN A 431 19.70 8.34 -24.45
C GLN A 431 19.65 8.62 -22.95
N LEU A 432 18.52 8.28 -22.32
CA LEU A 432 18.32 8.40 -20.87
C LEU A 432 18.49 7.04 -20.18
N PHE A 433 18.93 7.07 -18.94
CA PHE A 433 18.88 5.94 -18.02
C PHE A 433 18.40 6.46 -16.65
N ASP A 434 17.19 6.10 -16.26
CA ASP A 434 16.64 6.42 -14.94
C ASP A 434 16.74 5.20 -14.01
N THR A 435 17.50 5.34 -12.92
CA THR A 435 17.73 4.26 -11.96
C THR A 435 16.49 3.85 -11.19
N MET A 436 15.59 4.80 -10.91
CA MET A 436 14.30 4.54 -10.26
C MET A 436 13.41 3.65 -11.13
N ILE A 437 13.31 3.96 -12.43
CA ILE A 437 12.51 3.20 -13.40
C ILE A 437 13.15 1.84 -13.69
N ALA A 438 14.48 1.77 -13.80
CA ALA A 438 15.20 0.51 -13.98
C ALA A 438 14.91 -0.46 -12.81
N HIS A 439 15.03 0.00 -11.57
CA HIS A 439 14.74 -0.81 -10.39
C HIS A 439 13.26 -1.21 -10.32
N TYR A 440 12.35 -0.30 -10.66
CA TYR A 440 10.92 -0.61 -10.71
C TYR A 440 10.60 -1.74 -11.71
N LEU A 441 11.22 -1.78 -12.88
CA LEU A 441 10.98 -2.87 -13.84
C LEU A 441 11.55 -4.23 -13.37
N ILE A 442 12.61 -4.20 -12.57
CA ILE A 442 13.23 -5.40 -11.98
C ILE A 442 12.45 -5.89 -10.77
N GLN A 443 12.01 -4.97 -9.89
CA GLN A 443 11.38 -5.25 -8.59
C GLN A 443 10.20 -4.30 -8.29
N PRO A 444 9.06 -4.43 -8.99
CA PRO A 444 7.97 -3.43 -8.95
C PRO A 444 7.27 -3.27 -7.60
N GLU A 445 7.47 -4.21 -6.67
CA GLU A 445 6.83 -4.19 -5.34
C GLU A 445 7.66 -3.47 -4.27
N LEU A 446 8.92 -3.12 -4.58
CA LEU A 446 9.84 -2.52 -3.63
C LEU A 446 9.79 -0.99 -3.65
N ARG A 447 10.61 -0.37 -2.81
CA ARG A 447 10.85 1.08 -2.87
C ARG A 447 11.91 1.38 -3.92
N HIS A 448 11.80 2.53 -4.57
CA HIS A 448 12.69 2.90 -5.67
C HIS A 448 13.43 4.21 -5.40
N ASN A 449 13.45 4.70 -4.14
CA ASN A 449 14.27 5.85 -3.75
C ASN A 449 15.74 5.44 -3.64
N MET A 450 16.64 6.38 -3.88
CA MET A 450 18.08 6.16 -3.97
C MET A 450 18.66 5.53 -2.71
N ASP A 451 18.33 6.05 -1.52
CA ASP A 451 18.80 5.50 -0.24
C ASP A 451 18.53 3.98 -0.13
N TYR A 452 17.28 3.57 -0.42
CA TYR A 452 16.88 2.17 -0.35
C TYR A 452 17.66 1.31 -1.36
N MET A 453 17.84 1.81 -2.59
CA MET A 453 18.58 1.09 -3.62
C MET A 453 20.08 1.02 -3.31
N ALA A 454 20.68 2.09 -2.79
CA ALA A 454 22.06 2.09 -2.35
C ALA A 454 22.30 1.06 -1.23
N GLU A 455 21.40 1.02 -0.23
CA GLU A 455 21.46 0.04 0.86
C GLU A 455 21.31 -1.40 0.37
N THR A 456 20.32 -1.66 -0.49
CA THR A 456 19.96 -3.03 -0.89
C THR A 456 20.75 -3.58 -2.08
N CYS A 457 21.17 -2.71 -3.01
CA CYS A 457 21.88 -3.10 -4.22
C CYS A 457 23.41 -2.95 -4.08
N LEU A 458 23.86 -1.89 -3.39
CA LEU A 458 25.29 -1.56 -3.29
C LEU A 458 25.87 -1.86 -1.90
N GLY A 459 25.04 -2.13 -0.89
CA GLY A 459 25.48 -2.27 0.50
C GLY A 459 26.08 -0.97 1.06
N TYR A 460 25.53 0.16 0.64
CA TYR A 460 26.05 1.50 0.92
C TYR A 460 24.97 2.38 1.59
N GLN A 461 25.37 3.11 2.62
CA GLN A 461 24.54 4.07 3.32
C GLN A 461 24.83 5.47 2.82
N THR A 462 23.85 6.11 2.16
CA THR A 462 23.95 7.50 1.68
C THR A 462 23.84 8.50 2.80
N ILE A 463 24.34 9.70 2.56
CA ILE A 463 24.10 10.88 3.40
C ILE A 463 22.61 11.26 3.25
N HIS A 464 21.90 11.42 4.37
CA HIS A 464 20.50 11.84 4.30
C HIS A 464 20.35 13.35 4.27
N ILE A 465 19.43 13.85 3.44
CA ILE A 465 19.14 15.28 3.35
C ILE A 465 18.78 15.90 4.71
N GLU A 466 18.14 15.15 5.61
CA GLU A 466 17.80 15.60 6.96
C GLU A 466 19.04 15.85 7.84
N GLU A 467 20.20 15.30 7.50
CA GLU A 467 21.46 15.56 8.19
C GLU A 467 22.01 16.94 7.85
N LEU A 468 21.72 17.44 6.62
CA LEU A 468 22.14 18.75 6.14
C LEU A 468 21.17 19.85 6.58
N ILE A 469 19.88 19.69 6.25
CA ILE A 469 18.86 20.74 6.40
C ILE A 469 17.95 20.55 7.62
N GLY A 470 18.12 19.45 8.35
CA GLY A 470 17.31 19.12 9.53
C GLY A 470 16.01 18.35 9.20
N PRO A 471 15.33 17.83 10.24
CA PRO A 471 14.16 16.99 10.07
C PRO A 471 12.97 17.72 9.43
N LYS A 472 12.15 16.98 8.69
CA LYS A 472 10.94 17.53 8.03
C LYS A 472 10.04 18.30 9.00
N GLY A 473 9.68 19.52 8.62
CA GLY A 473 8.79 20.40 9.38
C GLY A 473 9.10 21.89 9.21
N LYS A 474 8.39 22.72 9.96
CA LYS A 474 8.48 24.19 9.86
C LYS A 474 9.87 24.77 10.17
N LYS A 475 10.78 23.99 10.75
CA LYS A 475 12.16 24.41 11.09
C LYS A 475 13.21 23.84 10.13
N GLN A 476 12.81 23.09 9.11
CA GLN A 476 13.71 22.58 8.08
C GLN A 476 14.30 23.76 7.28
N LYS A 477 15.61 23.78 7.11
CA LYS A 477 16.31 24.79 6.32
C LYS A 477 16.15 24.51 4.82
N SER A 478 16.43 25.49 3.98
CA SER A 478 16.62 25.27 2.55
C SER A 478 18.06 24.85 2.28
N MET A 479 18.29 24.03 1.24
CA MET A 479 19.65 23.78 0.73
C MET A 479 20.36 25.10 0.36
N ARG A 480 19.62 26.10 -0.10
CA ARG A 480 20.11 27.44 -0.43
C ARG A 480 20.74 28.17 0.75
N ASP A 481 20.36 27.82 1.99
CA ASP A 481 20.85 28.44 3.22
C ASP A 481 22.22 27.88 3.66
N LEU A 482 22.73 26.85 3.00
CA LEU A 482 23.99 26.19 3.32
C LEU A 482 25.12 26.67 2.41
N PRO A 483 26.36 26.78 2.93
CA PRO A 483 27.52 27.05 2.10
C PRO A 483 27.84 25.83 1.21
N PRO A 484 28.40 26.05 -0.01
CA PRO A 484 28.70 24.97 -0.95
C PRO A 484 29.58 23.84 -0.40
N GLU A 485 30.49 24.16 0.52
CA GLU A 485 31.39 23.21 1.19
C GLU A 485 30.65 22.20 2.08
N GLN A 486 29.43 22.50 2.52
CA GLN A 486 28.60 21.60 3.30
C GLN A 486 27.70 20.75 2.41
N ILE A 487 27.48 21.18 1.16
CA ILE A 487 26.58 20.50 0.20
C ILE A 487 27.38 19.51 -0.66
N VAL A 488 28.65 19.79 -0.92
CA VAL A 488 29.48 19.07 -1.91
C VAL A 488 29.48 17.56 -1.74
N ASP A 489 29.62 17.06 -0.50
CA ASP A 489 29.69 15.62 -0.27
C ASP A 489 28.34 14.94 -0.54
N TYR A 490 27.24 15.55 -0.11
CA TYR A 490 25.90 15.08 -0.36
C TYR A 490 25.55 15.07 -1.86
N ALA A 491 25.71 16.22 -2.51
CA ALA A 491 25.32 16.39 -3.91
C ALA A 491 26.21 15.61 -4.88
N ALA A 492 27.50 15.49 -4.60
CA ALA A 492 28.42 14.68 -5.39
C ALA A 492 28.16 13.18 -5.18
N GLU A 493 27.80 12.77 -3.94
CA GLU A 493 27.38 11.40 -3.64
C GLU A 493 26.17 10.99 -4.46
N ASP A 494 25.14 11.85 -4.58
CA ASP A 494 23.92 11.53 -5.33
C ASP A 494 24.23 11.24 -6.80
N ALA A 495 25.10 12.00 -7.45
CA ALA A 495 25.53 11.73 -8.83
C ALA A 495 26.40 10.45 -8.95
N ASP A 496 27.29 10.18 -8.00
CA ASP A 496 28.15 8.99 -7.99
C ASP A 496 27.33 7.71 -7.71
N VAL A 497 26.51 7.71 -6.67
CA VAL A 497 25.65 6.55 -6.33
C VAL A 497 24.69 6.24 -7.47
N THR A 498 24.14 7.25 -8.13
CA THR A 498 23.30 7.07 -9.31
C THR A 498 24.07 6.38 -10.45
N LEU A 499 25.34 6.71 -10.68
CA LEU A 499 26.18 6.00 -11.67
C LEU A 499 26.45 4.55 -11.26
N GLN A 500 26.77 4.31 -9.99
CA GLN A 500 26.97 2.95 -9.47
C GLN A 500 25.69 2.11 -9.57
N LEU A 501 24.53 2.67 -9.25
CA LEU A 501 23.23 2.01 -9.42
C LEU A 501 22.95 1.68 -10.88
N LYS A 502 23.24 2.59 -11.81
CA LYS A 502 23.13 2.29 -13.26
C LYS A 502 23.95 1.08 -13.63
N ASN A 503 25.21 1.02 -13.22
CA ASN A 503 26.12 -0.08 -13.54
C ASN A 503 25.64 -1.41 -12.93
N TYR A 504 25.00 -1.36 -11.75
CA TYR A 504 24.41 -2.52 -11.09
C TYR A 504 23.10 -2.99 -11.76
N LEU A 505 22.22 -2.05 -12.12
CA LEU A 505 20.86 -2.35 -12.59
C LEU A 505 20.81 -2.72 -14.08
N GLU A 506 21.66 -2.14 -14.92
CA GLU A 506 21.62 -2.37 -16.38
C GLU A 506 21.78 -3.85 -16.76
N PRO A 507 22.75 -4.61 -16.24
CA PRO A 507 22.84 -6.06 -16.50
C PRO A 507 21.62 -6.83 -15.99
N LYS A 508 20.97 -6.36 -14.92
CA LYS A 508 19.78 -6.99 -14.35
C LYS A 508 18.53 -6.78 -15.20
N LEU A 509 18.42 -5.65 -15.92
CA LEU A 509 17.37 -5.46 -16.92
C LEU A 509 17.45 -6.53 -18.02
N GLU A 510 18.65 -6.88 -18.45
CA GLU A 510 18.88 -7.95 -19.42
C GLU A 510 18.56 -9.34 -18.84
N GLU A 511 19.03 -9.62 -17.62
CA GLU A 511 18.75 -10.87 -16.89
C GLU A 511 17.25 -11.12 -16.72
N VAL A 512 16.49 -10.07 -16.37
CA VAL A 512 15.02 -10.12 -16.23
C VAL A 512 14.31 -10.13 -17.59
N GLY A 513 14.98 -9.68 -18.67
CA GLY A 513 14.44 -9.63 -20.03
C GLY A 513 13.54 -8.42 -20.31
N VAL A 514 13.74 -7.30 -19.60
CA VAL A 514 12.94 -6.07 -19.73
C VAL A 514 13.69 -4.91 -20.37
N THR A 515 14.86 -5.16 -20.95
CA THR A 515 15.73 -4.16 -21.60
C THR A 515 14.99 -3.39 -22.70
N GLN A 516 14.24 -4.11 -23.55
CA GLN A 516 13.47 -3.48 -24.63
C GLN A 516 12.35 -2.57 -24.06
N LEU A 517 11.61 -3.05 -23.08
CA LEU A 517 10.58 -2.25 -22.38
C LEU A 517 11.19 -0.97 -21.78
N PHE A 518 12.37 -1.09 -21.18
CA PHE A 518 13.08 0.04 -20.57
C PHE A 518 13.49 1.09 -21.61
N TYR A 519 14.24 0.69 -22.65
CA TYR A 519 14.82 1.66 -23.59
C TYR A 519 13.86 2.12 -24.69
N GLU A 520 12.89 1.30 -25.11
CA GLU A 520 12.00 1.66 -26.21
C GLU A 520 10.69 2.29 -25.75
N ILE A 521 10.27 2.07 -24.47
CA ILE A 521 9.00 2.58 -23.97
C ILE A 521 9.22 3.50 -22.78
N GLU A 522 9.80 3.01 -21.67
CA GLU A 522 9.83 3.78 -20.42
C GLU A 522 10.76 5.00 -20.49
N MET A 523 11.95 4.88 -21.09
CA MET A 523 12.88 6.01 -21.20
C MET A 523 12.40 7.09 -22.16
N PRO A 524 11.90 6.78 -23.38
CA PRO A 524 11.26 7.80 -24.21
C PRO A 524 10.05 8.47 -23.55
N LEU A 525 9.27 7.71 -22.78
CA LEU A 525 8.09 8.22 -22.06
C LEU A 525 8.47 9.30 -21.02
N VAL A 526 9.65 9.22 -20.40
CA VAL A 526 10.12 10.27 -19.47
C VAL A 526 10.05 11.66 -20.10
N ARG A 527 10.45 11.79 -21.38
CA ARG A 527 10.41 13.07 -22.12
C ARG A 527 8.99 13.53 -22.38
N VAL A 528 8.12 12.61 -22.73
CA VAL A 528 6.69 12.89 -22.97
C VAL A 528 6.06 13.44 -21.70
N LEU A 529 6.29 12.77 -20.58
CA LEU A 529 5.71 13.17 -19.29
C LEU A 529 6.30 14.49 -18.80
N ALA A 530 7.60 14.69 -18.91
CA ALA A 530 8.22 15.97 -18.57
C ALA A 530 7.60 17.14 -19.36
N GLU A 531 7.38 16.97 -20.68
CA GLU A 531 6.75 18.01 -21.47
C GLU A 531 5.27 18.22 -21.12
N MET A 532 4.53 17.15 -20.84
CA MET A 532 3.14 17.25 -20.37
C MET A 532 3.04 17.98 -19.03
N GLU A 533 3.92 17.69 -18.10
CA GLU A 533 3.98 18.36 -16.78
C GLU A 533 4.37 19.84 -16.93
N LEU A 534 5.33 20.17 -17.76
CA LEU A 534 5.70 21.55 -18.07
C LEU A 534 4.59 22.34 -18.78
N ASN A 535 3.87 21.70 -19.71
CA ASN A 535 2.71 22.32 -20.37
C ASN A 535 1.60 22.62 -19.38
N GLY A 536 1.31 21.69 -18.46
CA GLY A 536 0.18 21.80 -17.54
C GLY A 536 -1.17 21.84 -18.25
N VAL A 537 -2.21 22.16 -17.48
CA VAL A 537 -3.60 22.24 -17.98
C VAL A 537 -4.23 23.54 -17.54
N ARG A 538 -4.93 24.20 -18.45
CA ARG A 538 -5.72 25.40 -18.15
C ARG A 538 -7.07 25.05 -17.54
N ILE A 539 -7.47 25.87 -16.57
CA ILE A 539 -8.74 25.74 -15.87
C ILE A 539 -9.54 27.03 -15.99
N ASP A 540 -10.82 26.90 -16.34
CA ASP A 540 -11.79 27.98 -16.26
C ASP A 540 -12.24 28.17 -14.81
N THR A 541 -11.64 29.15 -14.14
CA THR A 541 -11.95 29.47 -12.75
C THR A 541 -13.34 30.07 -12.57
N ALA A 542 -13.89 30.74 -13.60
CA ALA A 542 -15.24 31.32 -13.54
C ALA A 542 -16.30 30.21 -13.58
N ALA A 543 -16.12 29.22 -14.44
CA ALA A 543 -16.99 28.05 -14.49
C ALA A 543 -16.96 27.24 -13.17
N LEU A 544 -15.77 27.08 -12.55
CA LEU A 544 -15.66 26.42 -11.24
C LEU A 544 -16.31 27.24 -10.12
N ALA A 545 -16.21 28.57 -10.13
CA ALA A 545 -16.87 29.44 -9.15
C ALA A 545 -18.40 29.31 -9.23
N GLU A 546 -18.97 29.34 -10.44
CA GLU A 546 -20.39 29.11 -10.66
C GLU A 546 -20.81 27.71 -10.17
N THR A 547 -20.05 26.69 -10.50
CA THR A 547 -20.29 25.33 -10.03
C THR A 547 -20.23 25.26 -8.49
N SER A 548 -19.28 25.95 -7.86
CA SER A 548 -19.16 26.01 -6.40
C SER A 548 -20.42 26.60 -5.75
N GLU A 549 -20.95 27.70 -6.30
CA GLU A 549 -22.19 28.32 -5.79
C GLU A 549 -23.40 27.35 -5.90
N ILE A 550 -23.56 26.71 -7.06
CA ILE A 550 -24.66 25.76 -7.30
C ILE A 550 -24.57 24.57 -6.33
N LEU A 551 -23.40 23.95 -6.25
CA LEU A 551 -23.22 22.78 -5.41
C LEU A 551 -23.29 23.10 -3.91
N THR A 552 -22.80 24.26 -3.48
CA THR A 552 -22.90 24.74 -2.09
C THR A 552 -24.37 24.96 -1.69
N LYS A 553 -25.16 25.57 -2.55
CA LYS A 553 -26.60 25.76 -2.31
C LYS A 553 -27.30 24.40 -2.18
N ARG A 554 -27.05 23.50 -3.15
CA ARG A 554 -27.62 22.14 -3.11
C ARG A 554 -27.19 21.36 -1.87
N LEU A 555 -25.93 21.49 -1.46
CA LEU A 555 -25.40 20.87 -0.23
C LEU A 555 -26.16 21.36 1.00
N SER A 556 -26.39 22.69 1.12
CA SER A 556 -27.15 23.29 2.22
C SER A 556 -28.61 22.79 2.27
N ASP A 557 -29.24 22.63 1.11
CA ASP A 557 -30.63 22.13 1.05
C ASP A 557 -30.68 20.63 1.45
N ILE A 558 -29.70 19.85 1.08
CA ILE A 558 -29.55 18.45 1.48
C ILE A 558 -29.28 18.35 2.99
N GLU A 559 -28.43 19.20 3.55
CA GLU A 559 -28.16 19.24 4.99
C GLU A 559 -29.44 19.50 5.79
N LYS A 560 -30.24 20.51 5.39
CA LYS A 560 -31.56 20.80 6.01
C LYS A 560 -32.47 19.58 5.94
N ARG A 561 -32.54 18.93 4.77
CA ARG A 561 -33.38 17.75 4.58
C ARG A 561 -32.94 16.58 5.45
N ILE A 562 -31.62 16.36 5.60
CA ILE A 562 -31.08 15.34 6.50
C ILE A 562 -31.47 15.62 7.95
N TYR A 563 -31.38 16.87 8.41
CA TYR A 563 -31.75 17.26 9.77
C TYR A 563 -33.27 17.11 10.02
N GLU A 564 -34.11 17.48 9.05
CA GLU A 564 -35.55 17.23 9.10
C GLU A 564 -35.86 15.73 9.28
N LEU A 565 -35.22 14.88 8.45
CA LEU A 565 -35.43 13.44 8.51
C LEU A 565 -34.86 12.79 9.77
N ALA A 566 -33.80 13.35 10.32
CA ALA A 566 -33.20 12.91 11.59
C ALA A 566 -33.97 13.43 12.80
N GLY A 567 -34.71 14.56 12.67
CA GLY A 567 -35.37 15.26 13.76
C GLY A 567 -34.44 16.01 14.71
N GLU A 568 -33.18 16.21 14.32
CA GLU A 568 -32.16 16.98 15.03
C GLU A 568 -30.96 17.30 14.14
N GLU A 569 -30.21 18.34 14.52
CA GLU A 569 -28.94 18.67 13.88
C GLU A 569 -27.81 17.81 14.45
N PHE A 570 -26.91 17.33 13.58
CA PHE A 570 -25.75 16.54 13.95
C PHE A 570 -24.61 16.70 12.92
N ASN A 571 -23.41 16.30 13.26
CA ASN A 571 -22.29 16.37 12.31
C ASN A 571 -22.37 15.21 11.29
N ILE A 572 -22.84 15.52 10.07
CA ILE A 572 -23.01 14.57 8.96
C ILE A 572 -21.64 14.02 8.50
N ALA A 573 -20.54 14.77 8.71
CA ALA A 573 -19.18 14.30 8.42
C ALA A 573 -18.66 13.29 9.46
N SER A 574 -19.33 13.14 10.61
CA SER A 574 -18.92 12.19 11.65
C SER A 574 -19.55 10.81 11.43
N PRO A 575 -18.79 9.76 11.06
CA PRO A 575 -19.33 8.40 10.90
C PRO A 575 -20.03 7.89 12.16
N LYS A 576 -19.56 8.31 13.34
CA LYS A 576 -20.14 7.93 14.62
C LYS A 576 -21.54 8.51 14.78
N GLN A 577 -21.71 9.83 14.57
CA GLN A 577 -23.00 10.49 14.72
C GLN A 577 -24.01 10.02 13.66
N VAL A 578 -23.55 9.86 12.40
CA VAL A 578 -24.36 9.25 11.34
C VAL A 578 -24.87 7.87 11.77
N GLY A 579 -23.98 7.03 12.32
CA GLY A 579 -24.36 5.69 12.78
C GLY A 579 -25.39 5.73 13.94
N GLU A 580 -25.23 6.64 14.88
CA GLU A 580 -26.17 6.83 16.00
C GLU A 580 -27.56 7.29 15.50
N ILE A 581 -27.62 8.19 14.52
CA ILE A 581 -28.89 8.61 13.91
C ILE A 581 -29.53 7.45 13.13
N LEU A 582 -28.81 6.81 12.21
CA LEU A 582 -29.40 5.80 11.33
C LEU A 582 -29.81 4.53 12.07
N PHE A 583 -28.97 4.06 12.98
CA PHE A 583 -29.13 2.74 13.59
C PHE A 583 -29.57 2.80 15.07
N GLY A 584 -29.22 3.87 15.79
CA GLY A 584 -29.65 4.09 17.16
C GLY A 584 -31.06 4.69 17.26
N LYS A 585 -31.24 5.85 16.60
CA LYS A 585 -32.51 6.63 16.67
C LYS A 585 -33.56 6.13 15.68
N LEU A 586 -33.22 6.13 14.37
CA LEU A 586 -34.18 5.78 13.30
C LEU A 586 -34.35 4.26 13.13
N LYS A 587 -33.40 3.46 13.62
CA LYS A 587 -33.46 1.98 13.60
C LYS A 587 -33.79 1.40 12.22
N ILE A 588 -33.20 1.97 11.16
CA ILE A 588 -33.49 1.58 9.77
C ILE A 588 -33.17 0.11 9.46
N VAL A 589 -32.40 -0.56 10.33
CA VAL A 589 -32.04 -1.98 10.27
C VAL A 589 -32.10 -2.59 11.67
N GLU A 590 -32.69 -3.77 11.82
CA GLU A 590 -32.77 -4.47 13.11
C GLU A 590 -31.40 -4.89 13.66
N LYS A 591 -30.48 -5.33 12.78
CA LYS A 591 -29.14 -5.79 13.15
C LYS A 591 -28.09 -5.08 12.30
N PRO A 592 -27.74 -3.83 12.63
CA PRO A 592 -26.75 -3.07 11.87
C PRO A 592 -25.35 -3.64 12.09
N LYS A 593 -24.53 -3.64 11.00
CA LYS A 593 -23.12 -3.98 11.08
C LYS A 593 -22.41 -2.99 12.01
N LYS A 594 -21.61 -3.53 12.95
CA LYS A 594 -20.75 -2.75 13.84
C LYS A 594 -19.30 -3.06 13.57
N THR A 595 -18.46 -2.07 13.77
CA THR A 595 -17.01 -2.27 13.82
C THR A 595 -16.64 -3.12 15.03
N LYS A 596 -15.45 -3.65 15.07
CA LYS A 596 -14.92 -4.37 16.24
C LYS A 596 -14.89 -3.50 17.50
N THR A 597 -14.95 -2.15 17.37
CA THR A 597 -15.03 -1.19 18.46
C THR A 597 -16.47 -0.86 18.88
N GLY A 598 -17.46 -1.56 18.33
CA GLY A 598 -18.87 -1.37 18.65
C GLY A 598 -19.53 -0.17 17.96
N GLN A 599 -18.81 0.62 17.15
CA GLN A 599 -19.36 1.69 16.35
C GLN A 599 -20.12 1.14 15.14
N TYR A 600 -21.18 1.80 14.74
CA TYR A 600 -21.91 1.45 13.54
C TYR A 600 -21.05 1.69 12.28
N VAL A 601 -21.09 0.75 11.35
CA VAL A 601 -20.41 0.88 10.05
C VAL A 601 -21.25 1.74 9.13
N THR A 602 -20.71 2.87 8.70
CA THR A 602 -21.36 3.81 7.78
C THR A 602 -20.50 4.05 6.53
N SER A 603 -19.78 2.99 6.07
CA SER A 603 -19.06 3.05 4.80
C SER A 603 -20.02 3.24 3.63
N GLU A 604 -19.51 3.77 2.53
CA GLU A 604 -20.31 4.01 1.32
C GLU A 604 -21.01 2.74 0.84
N GLU A 605 -20.30 1.59 0.83
CA GLU A 605 -20.86 0.28 0.46
C GLU A 605 -22.07 -0.10 1.32
N VAL A 606 -21.96 0.06 2.65
CA VAL A 606 -23.04 -0.27 3.58
C VAL A 606 -24.23 0.67 3.39
N LEU A 607 -23.97 1.97 3.20
CA LEU A 607 -25.04 2.94 2.98
C LEU A 607 -25.71 2.75 1.60
N GLN A 608 -24.98 2.38 0.55
CA GLN A 608 -25.57 2.07 -0.75
C GLN A 608 -26.54 0.90 -0.67
N GLN A 609 -26.19 -0.19 0.05
CA GLN A 609 -27.09 -1.32 0.29
C GLN A 609 -28.37 -0.94 1.04
N LEU A 610 -28.33 0.17 1.77
CA LEU A 610 -29.44 0.66 2.59
C LEU A 610 -30.21 1.83 1.96
N SER A 611 -29.77 2.31 0.78
CA SER A 611 -30.33 3.51 0.14
C SER A 611 -31.85 3.42 -0.12
N GLY A 612 -32.34 2.22 -0.44
CA GLY A 612 -33.78 1.97 -0.64
C GLY A 612 -34.62 1.84 0.64
N LYS A 613 -33.98 1.78 1.84
CA LYS A 613 -34.71 1.55 3.09
C LYS A 613 -35.23 2.83 3.77
N HIS A 614 -34.55 3.93 3.59
CA HIS A 614 -34.95 5.22 4.16
C HIS A 614 -34.33 6.38 3.39
N GLU A 615 -35.08 7.42 3.10
CA GLU A 615 -34.67 8.59 2.32
C GLU A 615 -33.38 9.24 2.85
N ILE A 616 -33.19 9.28 4.17
CA ILE A 616 -32.02 9.89 4.82
C ILE A 616 -30.71 9.27 4.35
N VAL A 617 -30.69 7.97 4.05
CA VAL A 617 -29.48 7.25 3.61
C VAL A 617 -29.02 7.75 2.25
N GLY A 618 -29.97 7.87 1.31
CA GLY A 618 -29.69 8.46 -0.01
C GLY A 618 -29.18 9.89 0.09
N LYS A 619 -29.78 10.70 0.98
CA LYS A 619 -29.37 12.08 1.21
C LYS A 619 -27.98 12.19 1.85
N ILE A 620 -27.61 11.30 2.77
CA ILE A 620 -26.25 11.25 3.34
C ILE A 620 -25.21 10.86 2.29
N LEU A 621 -25.54 9.91 1.42
CA LEU A 621 -24.65 9.54 0.30
C LEU A 621 -24.44 10.71 -0.69
N GLU A 622 -25.55 11.40 -1.05
CA GLU A 622 -25.52 12.60 -1.90
C GLU A 622 -24.69 13.72 -1.26
N HIS A 623 -24.91 14.00 0.02
CA HIS A 623 -24.14 14.99 0.80
C HIS A 623 -22.63 14.69 0.77
N ARG A 624 -22.25 13.43 1.06
CA ARG A 624 -20.84 13.02 1.05
C ARG A 624 -20.20 13.17 -0.33
N GLY A 625 -20.94 12.80 -1.38
CA GLY A 625 -20.50 12.97 -2.78
C GLY A 625 -20.23 14.43 -3.11
N LEU A 626 -21.20 15.32 -2.85
CA LEU A 626 -21.06 16.74 -3.11
C LEU A 626 -19.95 17.40 -2.28
N LYS A 627 -19.84 17.05 -1.00
CA LYS A 627 -18.79 17.57 -0.12
C LYS A 627 -17.39 17.19 -0.61
N LYS A 628 -17.24 15.96 -1.11
CA LYS A 628 -16.00 15.48 -1.72
C LYS A 628 -15.68 16.23 -3.01
N LEU A 629 -16.67 16.43 -3.89
CA LEU A 629 -16.49 17.15 -5.15
C LEU A 629 -16.07 18.60 -4.91
N LEU A 630 -16.76 19.31 -4.02
CA LEU A 630 -16.42 20.68 -3.64
C LEU A 630 -15.01 20.76 -3.06
N GLY A 631 -14.70 19.96 -2.02
CA GLY A 631 -13.45 20.09 -1.30
C GLY A 631 -12.22 19.58 -2.06
N THR A 632 -12.38 18.58 -2.96
CA THR A 632 -11.27 17.95 -3.66
C THR A 632 -10.98 18.59 -5.01
N TYR A 633 -12.03 19.08 -5.70
CA TYR A 633 -11.89 19.59 -7.07
C TYR A 633 -12.35 21.04 -7.22
N VAL A 634 -13.60 21.35 -6.96
CA VAL A 634 -14.20 22.64 -7.31
C VAL A 634 -13.50 23.81 -6.61
N ASP A 635 -13.32 23.72 -5.30
CA ASP A 635 -12.69 24.78 -4.50
C ASP A 635 -11.16 24.64 -4.39
N ALA A 636 -10.63 23.44 -4.69
CA ALA A 636 -9.21 23.16 -4.58
C ALA A 636 -8.44 23.50 -5.86
N LEU A 637 -8.93 23.11 -7.03
CA LEU A 637 -8.23 23.30 -8.30
C LEU A 637 -7.85 24.78 -8.59
N PRO A 638 -8.71 25.78 -8.38
CA PRO A 638 -8.32 27.17 -8.59
C PRO A 638 -7.12 27.64 -7.76
N LYS A 639 -6.93 27.05 -6.57
CA LYS A 639 -5.82 27.38 -5.66
C LYS A 639 -4.50 26.72 -6.06
N LEU A 640 -4.56 25.75 -6.95
CA LEU A 640 -3.40 25.00 -7.47
C LEU A 640 -2.87 25.56 -8.79
N ILE A 641 -3.52 26.60 -9.33
CA ILE A 641 -3.03 27.28 -10.52
C ILE A 641 -1.71 27.98 -10.17
N ASN A 642 -0.66 27.61 -10.88
CA ASN A 642 0.64 28.23 -10.71
C ASN A 642 0.61 29.67 -11.23
N PRO A 643 0.96 30.68 -10.41
CA PRO A 643 0.84 32.09 -10.80
C PRO A 643 1.80 32.53 -11.93
N ARG A 644 2.87 31.77 -12.20
CA ARG A 644 3.83 32.07 -13.27
C ARG A 644 3.35 31.56 -14.62
N THR A 645 2.70 30.41 -14.66
CA THR A 645 2.28 29.73 -15.89
C THR A 645 0.80 29.92 -16.20
N GLY A 646 -0.03 30.15 -15.18
CA GLY A 646 -1.49 30.18 -15.31
C GLY A 646 -2.13 28.79 -15.45
N HIS A 647 -1.36 27.72 -15.25
CA HIS A 647 -1.80 26.32 -15.40
C HIS A 647 -1.73 25.55 -14.09
N ILE A 648 -2.42 24.42 -14.06
CA ILE A 648 -2.22 23.38 -13.06
C ILE A 648 -1.23 22.37 -13.61
N HIS A 649 -0.20 22.07 -12.83
CA HIS A 649 0.83 21.09 -13.16
C HIS A 649 0.66 19.87 -12.23
N THR A 650 0.26 18.75 -12.80
CA THR A 650 0.24 17.46 -12.10
C THR A 650 1.58 16.77 -12.29
N SER A 651 1.95 15.84 -11.42
CA SER A 651 3.09 14.96 -11.63
C SER A 651 2.62 13.58 -12.03
N PHE A 652 3.13 13.03 -13.14
CA PHE A 652 2.86 11.68 -13.62
C PHE A 652 3.95 10.71 -13.13
N ASN A 653 3.55 9.68 -12.38
CA ASN A 653 4.49 8.73 -11.81
C ASN A 653 4.46 7.40 -12.58
N GLN A 654 5.61 6.98 -13.11
CA GLN A 654 5.78 5.71 -13.83
C GLN A 654 5.95 4.51 -12.90
N THR A 655 6.36 4.73 -11.65
CA THR A 655 6.76 3.68 -10.70
C THR A 655 5.78 3.44 -9.56
N ALA A 656 4.63 4.15 -9.56
CA ALA A 656 3.69 4.12 -8.42
C ALA A 656 2.75 2.90 -8.43
N THR A 657 2.47 2.31 -9.60
CA THR A 657 1.54 1.19 -9.72
C THR A 657 2.26 -0.09 -10.13
N ALA A 658 1.88 -1.20 -9.54
CA ALA A 658 2.49 -2.48 -9.88
C ALA A 658 2.00 -3.08 -11.22
N THR A 659 1.04 -2.43 -11.89
CA THR A 659 0.52 -2.86 -13.20
C THR A 659 1.16 -2.14 -14.39
N GLY A 660 2.01 -1.15 -14.15
CA GLY A 660 2.57 -0.31 -15.23
C GLY A 660 1.72 0.90 -15.62
N ARG A 661 0.52 1.04 -15.06
CA ARG A 661 -0.29 2.24 -15.27
C ARG A 661 0.40 3.47 -14.69
N LEU A 662 0.26 4.61 -15.36
CA LEU A 662 0.66 5.90 -14.79
C LEU A 662 -0.27 6.25 -13.61
N SER A 663 0.25 6.94 -12.62
CA SER A 663 -0.56 7.63 -11.62
C SER A 663 -0.28 9.13 -11.69
N SER A 664 -1.26 9.92 -11.28
CA SER A 664 -1.17 11.38 -11.21
C SER A 664 -1.23 11.82 -9.76
N SER A 665 -0.37 12.74 -9.36
CA SER A 665 -0.35 13.32 -8.01
C SER A 665 -0.09 14.82 -8.05
N ASP A 666 -0.49 15.49 -7.00
CA ASP A 666 -0.22 16.90 -6.69
C ASP A 666 -0.61 17.91 -7.78
N PRO A 667 -1.89 17.90 -8.29
CA PRO A 667 -3.06 17.14 -7.86
C PRO A 667 -3.28 15.85 -8.67
N ASN A 668 -4.05 14.89 -8.11
CA ASN A 668 -4.46 13.70 -8.87
C ASN A 668 -5.61 14.05 -9.84
N LEU A 669 -5.29 14.24 -11.12
CA LEU A 669 -6.26 14.57 -12.18
C LEU A 669 -6.91 13.32 -12.81
N GLN A 670 -6.38 12.11 -12.56
CA GLN A 670 -6.95 10.87 -13.08
C GLN A 670 -8.20 10.40 -12.33
N ASN A 671 -8.49 10.95 -11.15
CA ASN A 671 -9.64 10.58 -10.32
C ASN A 671 -10.82 11.56 -10.45
N ILE A 672 -10.82 12.47 -11.42
CA ILE A 672 -11.94 13.36 -11.69
C ILE A 672 -13.14 12.52 -12.13
N PRO A 673 -14.32 12.67 -11.49
CA PRO A 673 -15.47 11.82 -11.78
C PRO A 673 -15.94 11.94 -13.24
N VAL A 674 -16.14 10.77 -13.86
CA VAL A 674 -16.69 10.67 -15.23
C VAL A 674 -18.23 10.59 -15.23
N ARG A 675 -18.80 10.05 -14.14
CA ARG A 675 -20.22 9.74 -14.04
C ARG A 675 -20.95 10.76 -13.17
N GLY A 676 -22.18 11.06 -13.53
CA GLY A 676 -23.05 12.01 -12.84
C GLY A 676 -22.93 13.44 -13.38
N GLU A 677 -23.99 14.22 -13.27
CA GLU A 677 -24.05 15.62 -13.77
C GLU A 677 -22.98 16.51 -13.08
N ASP A 678 -22.77 16.32 -11.80
CA ASP A 678 -21.81 17.12 -11.03
C ASP A 678 -20.35 16.87 -11.48
N GLY A 679 -20.02 15.63 -11.90
CA GLY A 679 -18.70 15.29 -12.47
C GLY A 679 -18.49 15.91 -13.85
N LYS A 680 -19.54 16.02 -14.66
CA LYS A 680 -19.50 16.68 -15.98
C LYS A 680 -19.17 18.16 -15.85
N GLU A 681 -19.76 18.86 -14.87
CA GLU A 681 -19.48 20.28 -14.63
C GLU A 681 -17.99 20.54 -14.31
N ILE A 682 -17.34 19.63 -13.57
CA ILE A 682 -15.90 19.74 -13.30
C ILE A 682 -15.10 19.60 -14.61
N ARG A 683 -15.46 18.66 -15.49
CA ARG A 683 -14.77 18.46 -16.77
C ARG A 683 -14.93 19.66 -17.73
N LYS A 684 -16.02 20.39 -17.68
CA LYS A 684 -16.20 21.64 -18.44
C LYS A 684 -15.14 22.70 -18.12
N ALA A 685 -14.65 22.68 -16.88
CA ALA A 685 -13.64 23.65 -16.46
C ALA A 685 -12.25 23.38 -17.06
N PHE A 686 -11.98 22.19 -17.57
CA PHE A 686 -10.71 21.88 -18.25
C PHE A 686 -10.78 22.35 -19.71
N ILE A 687 -10.00 23.38 -20.01
CA ILE A 687 -10.03 24.09 -21.30
C ILE A 687 -8.66 24.03 -21.99
N PRO A 688 -8.59 24.13 -23.32
CA PRO A 688 -7.32 24.18 -24.04
C PRO A 688 -6.62 25.55 -23.87
N GLU A 689 -5.44 25.70 -24.43
CA GLU A 689 -4.78 26.99 -24.59
C GLU A 689 -5.66 28.01 -25.35
N GLU A 690 -5.39 29.29 -25.15
CA GLU A 690 -6.17 30.34 -25.81
C GLU A 690 -6.05 30.23 -27.32
N GLY A 691 -7.20 30.22 -27.99
CA GLY A 691 -7.26 30.05 -29.44
C GLY A 691 -7.10 28.60 -29.93
N CYS A 692 -6.94 27.62 -29.04
CA CYS A 692 -6.86 26.20 -29.36
C CYS A 692 -8.18 25.46 -29.15
N LEU A 693 -8.25 24.25 -29.66
CA LEU A 693 -9.35 23.33 -29.50
C LEU A 693 -8.95 22.23 -28.52
N PHE A 694 -9.91 21.76 -27.71
CA PHE A 694 -9.72 20.57 -26.90
C PHE A 694 -9.98 19.31 -27.74
N PHE A 695 -9.06 18.39 -27.75
CA PHE A 695 -9.16 17.10 -28.43
C PHE A 695 -8.96 15.98 -27.44
N SER A 696 -9.87 15.00 -27.43
CA SER A 696 -9.78 13.80 -26.62
C SER A 696 -9.80 12.57 -27.52
N ALA A 697 -8.96 11.59 -27.22
CA ALA A 697 -8.96 10.28 -27.87
C ALA A 697 -8.88 9.19 -26.82
N ASP A 698 -9.82 8.23 -26.85
CA ASP A 698 -9.98 7.18 -25.86
C ASP A 698 -10.01 5.79 -26.50
N TYR A 699 -9.33 4.81 -25.92
CA TYR A 699 -9.39 3.45 -26.41
C TYR A 699 -10.73 2.79 -26.12
N SER A 700 -11.37 2.31 -27.16
CA SER A 700 -12.62 1.56 -27.04
C SER A 700 -12.37 0.16 -26.50
N GLN A 701 -12.68 -0.07 -25.22
CA GLN A 701 -12.67 -1.37 -24.55
C GLN A 701 -11.34 -2.13 -24.65
N ILE A 702 -10.23 -1.45 -24.46
CA ILE A 702 -8.87 -1.98 -24.66
C ILE A 702 -8.62 -3.26 -23.86
N GLU A 703 -9.05 -3.35 -22.59
CA GLU A 703 -8.84 -4.53 -21.76
C GLU A 703 -9.58 -5.77 -22.27
N LEU A 704 -10.78 -5.60 -22.83
CA LEU A 704 -11.52 -6.70 -23.46
C LEU A 704 -10.85 -7.15 -24.76
N ARG A 705 -10.29 -6.24 -25.54
CA ARG A 705 -9.52 -6.55 -26.75
C ARG A 705 -8.21 -7.27 -26.44
N VAL A 706 -7.53 -6.85 -25.36
CA VAL A 706 -6.34 -7.54 -24.82
C VAL A 706 -6.72 -8.96 -24.35
N MET A 707 -7.86 -9.13 -23.66
CA MET A 707 -8.37 -10.45 -23.27
C MET A 707 -8.66 -11.34 -24.49
N ALA A 708 -9.31 -10.82 -25.52
CA ALA A 708 -9.57 -11.56 -26.76
C ALA A 708 -8.27 -12.05 -27.41
N HIS A 709 -7.24 -11.22 -27.41
CA HIS A 709 -5.93 -11.60 -27.95
C HIS A 709 -5.21 -12.65 -27.08
N LEU A 710 -5.15 -12.46 -25.76
CA LEU A 710 -4.48 -13.37 -24.82
C LEU A 710 -5.15 -14.76 -24.76
N SER A 711 -6.48 -14.79 -24.75
CA SER A 711 -7.23 -16.04 -24.74
C SER A 711 -7.25 -16.74 -26.09
N GLY A 712 -7.18 -15.98 -27.20
CA GLY A 712 -7.38 -16.50 -28.52
C GLY A 712 -8.81 -17.04 -28.74
N ASP A 713 -9.81 -16.56 -27.98
CA ASP A 713 -11.19 -16.99 -28.10
C ASP A 713 -11.81 -16.51 -29.40
N GLU A 714 -12.19 -17.47 -30.25
CA GLU A 714 -12.68 -17.18 -31.60
C GLU A 714 -13.99 -16.40 -31.60
N ASN A 715 -14.90 -16.68 -30.67
CA ASN A 715 -16.17 -16.00 -30.57
C ASN A 715 -15.96 -14.53 -30.14
N MET A 716 -15.01 -14.31 -29.23
CA MET A 716 -14.69 -12.97 -28.76
C MET A 716 -13.96 -12.16 -29.83
N ILE A 717 -13.03 -12.79 -30.55
CA ILE A 717 -12.32 -12.19 -31.70
C ILE A 717 -13.29 -11.80 -32.81
N GLU A 718 -14.20 -12.71 -33.18
CA GLU A 718 -15.20 -12.46 -34.23
C GLU A 718 -16.15 -11.33 -33.85
N ALA A 719 -16.61 -11.27 -32.59
CA ALA A 719 -17.46 -10.19 -32.11
C ALA A 719 -16.79 -8.80 -32.29
N PHE A 720 -15.48 -8.71 -32.02
CA PHE A 720 -14.71 -7.46 -32.22
C PHE A 720 -14.43 -7.14 -33.71
N ARG A 721 -14.20 -8.17 -34.54
CA ARG A 721 -13.92 -7.98 -35.97
C ARG A 721 -15.17 -7.56 -36.75
N SER A 722 -16.32 -8.10 -36.36
CA SER A 722 -17.62 -7.77 -36.99
C SER A 722 -18.16 -6.41 -36.53
N GLY A 723 -17.48 -5.71 -35.61
CA GLY A 723 -17.90 -4.40 -35.11
C GLY A 723 -19.15 -4.42 -34.22
N HIS A 724 -19.56 -5.60 -33.74
CA HIS A 724 -20.71 -5.71 -32.84
C HIS A 724 -20.34 -5.22 -31.43
N ASP A 725 -21.34 -4.66 -30.74
CA ASP A 725 -21.21 -4.34 -29.32
C ASP A 725 -20.99 -5.65 -28.51
N ILE A 726 -19.78 -5.83 -28.01
CA ILE A 726 -19.39 -7.04 -27.26
C ILE A 726 -20.30 -7.31 -26.06
N HIS A 727 -20.87 -6.29 -25.44
CA HIS A 727 -21.76 -6.45 -24.31
C HIS A 727 -23.16 -6.92 -24.76
N ALA A 728 -23.64 -6.42 -25.88
CA ALA A 728 -24.87 -6.89 -26.52
C ALA A 728 -24.67 -8.31 -27.04
N ALA A 729 -23.55 -8.59 -27.71
CA ALA A 729 -23.23 -9.93 -28.21
C ALA A 729 -23.11 -10.96 -27.06
N THR A 730 -22.50 -10.59 -25.94
CA THR A 730 -22.44 -11.41 -24.72
C THR A 730 -23.85 -11.66 -24.17
N ALA A 731 -24.67 -10.61 -24.04
CA ALA A 731 -26.05 -10.73 -23.55
C ALA A 731 -26.88 -11.65 -24.44
N ALA A 732 -26.86 -11.44 -25.76
CA ALA A 732 -27.58 -12.26 -26.73
C ALA A 732 -27.29 -13.77 -26.56
N LYS A 733 -26.02 -14.12 -26.40
CA LYS A 733 -25.61 -15.52 -26.22
C LYS A 733 -25.99 -16.09 -24.85
N ILE A 734 -25.85 -15.31 -23.76
CA ILE A 734 -26.22 -15.73 -22.40
C ILE A 734 -27.72 -15.94 -22.28
N TYR A 735 -28.52 -15.00 -22.80
CA TYR A 735 -29.98 -15.05 -22.75
C TYR A 735 -30.61 -15.86 -23.92
N LYS A 736 -29.79 -16.31 -24.89
CA LYS A 736 -30.20 -17.07 -26.08
C LYS A 736 -31.23 -16.33 -26.95
N GLU A 737 -30.96 -15.06 -27.19
CA GLU A 737 -31.78 -14.15 -27.98
C GLU A 737 -30.95 -13.58 -29.12
N ASP A 738 -31.59 -12.98 -30.13
CA ASP A 738 -30.87 -12.24 -31.16
C ASP A 738 -30.33 -10.92 -30.60
N ILE A 739 -29.21 -10.45 -31.17
CA ILE A 739 -28.57 -9.18 -30.71
C ILE A 739 -29.55 -8.01 -30.76
N ALA A 740 -30.45 -8.01 -31.74
CA ALA A 740 -31.46 -6.96 -31.93
C ALA A 740 -32.51 -6.92 -30.80
N ASP A 741 -32.73 -8.06 -30.13
CA ASP A 741 -33.73 -8.20 -29.08
C ASP A 741 -33.18 -7.94 -27.66
N VAL A 742 -31.86 -7.79 -27.54
CA VAL A 742 -31.20 -7.55 -26.26
C VAL A 742 -31.67 -6.24 -25.63
N THR A 743 -32.26 -6.33 -24.45
CA THR A 743 -32.69 -5.17 -23.70
C THR A 743 -31.52 -4.37 -23.12
N ARG A 744 -31.75 -3.08 -22.85
CA ARG A 744 -30.75 -2.21 -22.20
C ARG A 744 -30.30 -2.73 -20.82
N ASP A 745 -31.20 -3.38 -20.08
CA ASP A 745 -30.87 -3.99 -18.77
C ASP A 745 -29.97 -5.21 -18.93
N GLN A 746 -30.30 -6.12 -19.83
CA GLN A 746 -29.48 -7.30 -20.16
C GLN A 746 -28.07 -6.90 -20.64
N ARG A 747 -27.99 -5.92 -21.53
CA ARG A 747 -26.71 -5.34 -21.99
C ARG A 747 -25.91 -4.75 -20.82
N THR A 748 -26.56 -4.05 -19.89
CA THR A 748 -25.91 -3.45 -18.71
C THR A 748 -25.41 -4.52 -17.74
N LYS A 749 -26.21 -5.58 -17.51
CA LYS A 749 -25.80 -6.74 -16.72
C LYS A 749 -24.60 -7.46 -17.35
N ALA A 750 -24.66 -7.72 -18.67
CA ALA A 750 -23.56 -8.31 -19.42
C ALA A 750 -22.30 -7.43 -19.38
N LYS A 751 -22.41 -6.12 -19.52
CA LYS A 751 -21.29 -5.18 -19.37
C LYS A 751 -20.60 -5.32 -18.01
N ARG A 752 -21.38 -5.34 -16.94
CA ARG A 752 -20.84 -5.49 -15.56
C ARG A 752 -20.26 -6.89 -15.33
N ALA A 753 -20.87 -7.92 -15.92
CA ALA A 753 -20.37 -9.29 -15.87
C ALA A 753 -19.05 -9.42 -16.65
N ASN A 754 -18.96 -8.91 -17.89
CA ASN A 754 -17.75 -8.96 -18.72
C ASN A 754 -16.54 -8.38 -17.97
N PHE A 755 -16.66 -7.16 -17.44
CA PHE A 755 -15.58 -6.57 -16.66
C PHE A 755 -15.34 -7.30 -15.33
N GLY A 756 -16.41 -7.71 -14.64
CA GLY A 756 -16.27 -8.42 -13.36
C GLY A 756 -15.53 -9.75 -13.52
N ILE A 757 -15.86 -10.54 -14.52
CA ILE A 757 -15.27 -11.86 -14.78
C ILE A 757 -13.79 -11.73 -15.13
N ILE A 758 -13.41 -10.77 -15.98
CA ILE A 758 -12.02 -10.50 -16.32
C ILE A 758 -11.20 -10.17 -15.07
N TYR A 759 -11.81 -9.49 -14.10
CA TYR A 759 -11.18 -9.17 -12.82
C TYR A 759 -11.32 -10.29 -11.77
N GLY A 760 -11.78 -11.48 -12.18
CA GLY A 760 -11.89 -12.65 -11.32
C GLY A 760 -12.96 -12.52 -10.23
N ILE A 761 -14.09 -11.86 -10.54
CA ILE A 761 -15.22 -11.73 -9.62
C ILE A 761 -15.81 -13.10 -9.28
N THR A 762 -16.14 -13.33 -8.02
CA THR A 762 -16.85 -14.53 -7.58
C THR A 762 -18.35 -14.40 -7.80
N VAL A 763 -19.08 -15.53 -7.80
CA VAL A 763 -20.55 -15.56 -7.85
C VAL A 763 -21.17 -14.66 -6.76
N PHE A 764 -20.60 -14.69 -5.55
CA PHE A 764 -21.04 -13.83 -4.45
C PHE A 764 -20.83 -12.33 -4.77
N GLY A 765 -19.64 -11.96 -5.23
CA GLY A 765 -19.34 -10.58 -5.58
C GLY A 765 -20.15 -10.05 -6.75
N LEU A 766 -20.45 -10.90 -7.75
CA LEU A 766 -21.29 -10.52 -8.89
C LEU A 766 -22.75 -10.35 -8.47
N ALA A 767 -23.28 -11.23 -7.62
CA ALA A 767 -24.62 -11.13 -7.07
C ALA A 767 -24.83 -9.83 -6.29
N GLU A 768 -23.88 -9.47 -5.42
CA GLU A 768 -23.90 -8.21 -4.68
C GLU A 768 -23.80 -6.97 -5.59
N ARG A 769 -22.92 -7.00 -6.59
CA ARG A 769 -22.67 -5.88 -7.50
C ARG A 769 -23.83 -5.59 -8.45
N LEU A 770 -24.58 -6.63 -8.83
CA LEU A 770 -25.73 -6.52 -9.73
C LEU A 770 -27.07 -6.44 -9.00
N ASP A 771 -27.08 -6.66 -7.68
CA ASP A 771 -28.29 -6.82 -6.86
C ASP A 771 -29.23 -7.92 -7.38
N ILE A 772 -28.65 -9.10 -7.66
CA ILE A 772 -29.33 -10.28 -8.20
C ILE A 772 -29.11 -11.50 -7.28
N SER A 773 -29.90 -12.56 -7.52
CA SER A 773 -29.73 -13.80 -6.78
C SER A 773 -28.37 -14.47 -7.10
N ARG A 774 -27.82 -15.24 -6.16
CA ARG A 774 -26.60 -16.05 -6.40
C ARG A 774 -26.77 -17.04 -7.54
N GLN A 775 -27.98 -17.56 -7.72
CA GLN A 775 -28.30 -18.49 -8.81
C GLN A 775 -28.19 -17.75 -10.17
N GLU A 776 -28.73 -16.54 -10.28
CA GLU A 776 -28.66 -15.74 -11.50
C GLU A 776 -27.21 -15.31 -11.77
N ALA A 777 -26.45 -14.92 -10.75
CA ALA A 777 -25.05 -14.60 -10.90
C ALA A 777 -24.19 -15.79 -11.36
N SER A 778 -24.49 -17.01 -10.87
CA SER A 778 -23.85 -18.24 -11.35
C SER A 778 -24.18 -18.49 -12.81
N GLN A 779 -25.47 -18.38 -13.19
CA GLN A 779 -25.89 -18.55 -14.58
C GLN A 779 -25.21 -17.55 -15.54
N LEU A 780 -25.01 -16.31 -15.11
CA LEU A 780 -24.28 -15.31 -15.89
C LEU A 780 -22.81 -15.70 -16.09
N ILE A 781 -22.13 -16.15 -15.04
CA ILE A 781 -20.72 -16.57 -15.11
C ILE A 781 -20.58 -17.85 -15.96
N ASP A 782 -21.42 -18.85 -15.72
CA ASP A 782 -21.40 -20.10 -16.47
C ASP A 782 -21.74 -19.86 -17.95
N GLY A 783 -22.76 -19.05 -18.24
CA GLY A 783 -23.12 -18.64 -19.59
C GLY A 783 -22.01 -17.89 -20.31
N TYR A 784 -21.25 -17.03 -19.59
CA TYR A 784 -20.08 -16.34 -20.12
C TYR A 784 -18.98 -17.34 -20.55
N PHE A 785 -18.63 -18.29 -19.70
CA PHE A 785 -17.60 -19.28 -20.02
C PHE A 785 -18.03 -20.31 -21.06
N ILE A 786 -19.34 -20.63 -21.16
CA ILE A 786 -19.88 -21.41 -22.29
C ILE A 786 -19.73 -20.62 -23.60
N THR A 787 -19.94 -19.31 -23.55
CA THR A 787 -19.81 -18.43 -24.72
C THR A 787 -18.36 -18.21 -25.13
N PHE A 788 -17.46 -18.06 -24.16
CA PHE A 788 -16.03 -17.76 -24.34
C PHE A 788 -15.17 -18.79 -23.61
N PRO A 789 -15.12 -20.06 -24.06
CA PRO A 789 -14.45 -21.15 -23.35
C PRO A 789 -12.94 -20.93 -23.23
N LYS A 790 -12.29 -20.35 -24.25
CA LYS A 790 -10.85 -20.10 -24.20
C LYS A 790 -10.46 -18.97 -23.21
N VAL A 791 -11.41 -18.12 -22.84
CA VAL A 791 -11.17 -17.14 -21.75
C VAL A 791 -10.99 -17.88 -20.41
N HIS A 792 -11.81 -18.90 -20.14
CA HIS A 792 -11.65 -19.71 -18.94
C HIS A 792 -10.31 -20.47 -18.94
N GLU A 793 -9.95 -21.08 -20.07
CA GLU A 793 -8.66 -21.77 -20.23
C GLU A 793 -7.49 -20.84 -19.99
N TYR A 794 -7.53 -19.62 -20.54
CA TYR A 794 -6.52 -18.59 -20.31
C TYR A 794 -6.39 -18.22 -18.81
N MET A 795 -7.53 -18.04 -18.12
CA MET A 795 -7.53 -17.68 -16.69
C MET A 795 -6.88 -18.79 -15.85
N GLU A 796 -7.18 -20.06 -16.11
CA GLU A 796 -6.56 -21.18 -15.41
C GLU A 796 -5.06 -21.30 -15.75
N LYS A 797 -4.70 -21.11 -17.02
CA LYS A 797 -3.30 -21.08 -17.46
C LYS A 797 -2.51 -19.96 -16.80
N ALA A 798 -3.07 -18.75 -16.70
CA ALA A 798 -2.41 -17.62 -16.02
C ALA A 798 -2.12 -17.92 -14.55
N LYS A 799 -3.07 -18.54 -13.83
CA LYS A 799 -2.87 -18.99 -12.46
C LYS A 799 -1.77 -20.06 -12.37
N GLN A 800 -1.79 -21.02 -13.30
CA GLN A 800 -0.80 -22.10 -13.33
C GLN A 800 0.59 -21.56 -13.62
N THR A 801 0.75 -20.68 -14.62
CA THR A 801 2.01 -19.99 -14.91
C THR A 801 2.54 -19.24 -13.70
N ALA A 802 1.65 -18.50 -13.01
CA ALA A 802 2.03 -17.79 -11.79
C ALA A 802 2.50 -18.74 -10.68
N ARG A 803 1.87 -19.92 -10.51
CA ARG A 803 2.31 -20.94 -9.53
C ARG A 803 3.68 -21.53 -9.84
N GLU A 804 3.99 -21.72 -11.13
CA GLU A 804 5.24 -22.32 -11.58
C GLU A 804 6.41 -21.32 -11.57
N GLN A 805 6.17 -20.08 -12.01
CA GLN A 805 7.22 -19.09 -12.21
C GLN A 805 7.31 -18.03 -11.09
N GLY A 806 6.24 -17.90 -10.26
CA GLY A 806 6.15 -16.87 -9.23
C GLY A 806 5.76 -15.49 -9.74
N TYR A 807 5.53 -15.33 -11.05
CA TYR A 807 5.13 -14.07 -11.68
C TYR A 807 4.27 -14.30 -12.93
N VAL A 808 3.68 -13.21 -13.44
CA VAL A 808 3.04 -13.13 -14.76
C VAL A 808 3.62 -11.93 -15.52
N GLU A 809 3.48 -11.94 -16.85
CA GLU A 809 4.08 -10.93 -17.75
C GLU A 809 3.04 -10.30 -18.69
N THR A 810 3.29 -9.04 -19.08
CA THR A 810 2.60 -8.36 -20.19
C THR A 810 3.20 -8.76 -21.56
N PHE A 811 2.62 -8.26 -22.67
CA PHE A 811 3.17 -8.42 -24.03
C PHE A 811 4.60 -7.89 -24.15
N PHE A 812 4.94 -6.86 -23.37
CA PHE A 812 6.23 -6.20 -23.36
C PHE A 812 7.15 -6.73 -22.24
N ARG A 813 6.79 -7.90 -21.66
CA ARG A 813 7.54 -8.60 -20.60
C ARG A 813 7.62 -7.87 -19.27
N ARG A 814 6.79 -6.86 -19.02
CA ARG A 814 6.64 -6.30 -17.67
C ARG A 814 6.19 -7.38 -16.72
N ARG A 815 6.91 -7.58 -15.62
CA ARG A 815 6.64 -8.62 -14.65
C ARG A 815 5.78 -8.11 -13.49
N ARG A 816 4.86 -8.96 -13.06
CA ARG A 816 4.13 -8.86 -11.80
C ARG A 816 4.46 -10.07 -10.96
N TYR A 817 5.23 -9.89 -9.88
CA TYR A 817 5.55 -10.98 -8.95
C TYR A 817 4.36 -11.27 -8.03
N LEU A 818 4.11 -12.55 -7.74
CA LEU A 818 2.96 -13.05 -6.99
C LEU A 818 3.44 -14.04 -5.92
N PRO A 819 4.15 -13.59 -4.89
CA PRO A 819 4.72 -14.48 -3.85
C PRO A 819 3.65 -15.28 -3.11
N ASP A 820 2.42 -14.75 -3.03
CA ASP A 820 1.29 -15.36 -2.32
C ASP A 820 0.46 -16.34 -3.16
N ILE A 821 0.86 -16.64 -4.40
CA ILE A 821 0.08 -17.46 -5.34
C ILE A 821 -0.10 -18.90 -4.85
N ASN A 822 0.84 -19.42 -4.08
CA ASN A 822 0.82 -20.74 -3.46
C ASN A 822 0.45 -20.71 -1.97
N SER A 823 -0.07 -19.59 -1.44
CA SER A 823 -0.45 -19.46 -0.05
C SER A 823 -1.53 -20.49 0.35
N HIS A 824 -1.37 -21.13 1.49
CA HIS A 824 -2.38 -22.02 2.05
C HIS A 824 -3.65 -21.28 2.49
N ASN A 825 -3.54 -19.98 2.80
CA ASN A 825 -4.70 -19.13 3.11
C ASN A 825 -5.51 -18.85 1.84
N GLY A 826 -6.73 -19.37 1.76
CA GLY A 826 -7.61 -19.25 0.59
C GLY A 826 -7.93 -17.79 0.20
N THR A 827 -8.02 -16.86 1.17
CA THR A 827 -8.29 -15.45 0.91
C THR A 827 -7.07 -14.76 0.26
N VAL A 828 -5.88 -15.02 0.79
CA VAL A 828 -4.60 -14.48 0.29
C VAL A 828 -4.30 -15.05 -1.09
N ARG A 829 -4.40 -16.38 -1.22
CA ARG A 829 -4.25 -17.06 -2.52
C ARG A 829 -5.25 -16.56 -3.56
N GLY A 830 -6.53 -16.42 -3.21
CA GLY A 830 -7.54 -15.90 -4.13
C GLY A 830 -7.26 -14.46 -4.58
N PHE A 831 -6.63 -13.63 -3.75
CA PHE A 831 -6.19 -12.31 -4.17
C PHE A 831 -5.03 -12.39 -5.18
N ALA A 832 -4.03 -13.24 -4.92
CA ALA A 832 -2.92 -13.48 -5.85
C ALA A 832 -3.40 -14.09 -7.19
N GLU A 833 -4.35 -15.03 -7.16
CA GLU A 833 -4.96 -15.62 -8.35
C GLU A 833 -5.69 -14.58 -9.22
N ARG A 834 -6.42 -13.64 -8.60
CA ARG A 834 -7.03 -12.52 -9.34
C ARG A 834 -5.99 -11.62 -9.98
N ASN A 835 -4.90 -11.33 -9.27
CA ASN A 835 -3.80 -10.55 -9.82
C ASN A 835 -3.09 -11.28 -10.97
N ALA A 836 -2.96 -12.62 -10.90
CA ALA A 836 -2.39 -13.42 -11.98
C ALA A 836 -3.18 -13.29 -13.29
N ILE A 837 -4.49 -13.20 -13.20
CA ILE A 837 -5.36 -13.00 -14.37
C ILE A 837 -5.29 -11.56 -14.87
N ASN A 838 -5.32 -10.60 -13.96
CA ASN A 838 -5.58 -9.20 -14.23
C ASN A 838 -4.33 -8.44 -14.68
N ALA A 839 -3.18 -8.75 -14.08
CA ALA A 839 -1.96 -7.99 -14.32
C ALA A 839 -1.48 -8.05 -15.79
N PRO A 840 -1.52 -9.19 -16.50
CA PRO A 840 -1.19 -9.22 -17.93
C PRO A 840 -2.11 -8.35 -18.79
N ILE A 841 -3.40 -8.27 -18.44
CA ILE A 841 -4.41 -7.52 -19.20
C ILE A 841 -4.22 -6.03 -18.99
N GLN A 842 -4.29 -5.59 -17.75
CA GLN A 842 -4.16 -4.17 -17.39
C GLN A 842 -2.77 -3.63 -17.74
N GLY A 843 -1.73 -4.43 -17.49
CA GLY A 843 -0.37 -4.02 -17.80
C GLY A 843 -0.11 -3.91 -19.30
N SER A 844 -0.62 -4.85 -20.10
CA SER A 844 -0.50 -4.75 -21.57
C SER A 844 -1.28 -3.55 -22.13
N ALA A 845 -2.47 -3.26 -21.60
CA ALA A 845 -3.23 -2.07 -21.97
C ALA A 845 -2.45 -0.78 -21.60
N ALA A 846 -1.83 -0.73 -20.42
CA ALA A 846 -0.99 0.38 -19.98
C ALA A 846 0.26 0.56 -20.87
N ASP A 847 0.90 -0.54 -21.24
CA ASP A 847 2.07 -0.50 -22.14
C ASP A 847 1.68 -0.04 -23.55
N ILE A 848 0.52 -0.46 -24.08
CA ILE A 848 0.01 -0.03 -25.39
C ILE A 848 -0.19 1.49 -25.42
N ILE A 849 -0.84 2.09 -24.41
CA ILE A 849 -1.05 3.53 -24.39
C ILE A 849 0.28 4.30 -24.26
N LYS A 850 1.25 3.77 -23.51
CA LYS A 850 2.60 4.35 -23.41
C LYS A 850 3.31 4.36 -24.77
N VAL A 851 3.20 3.27 -25.53
CA VAL A 851 3.73 3.20 -26.91
C VAL A 851 3.07 4.26 -27.79
N ALA A 852 1.74 4.40 -27.72
CA ALA A 852 1.02 5.43 -28.46
C ALA A 852 1.52 6.83 -28.08
N MET A 853 1.64 7.14 -26.78
CA MET A 853 2.12 8.43 -26.29
C MET A 853 3.51 8.76 -26.85
N VAL A 854 4.45 7.82 -26.79
CA VAL A 854 5.83 8.00 -27.29
C VAL A 854 5.83 8.25 -28.80
N ARG A 855 5.04 7.51 -29.59
CA ARG A 855 4.97 7.66 -31.04
C ARG A 855 4.30 8.96 -31.46
N ILE A 856 3.19 9.33 -30.82
CA ILE A 856 2.50 10.61 -31.06
C ILE A 856 3.45 11.76 -30.76
N TYR A 857 4.11 11.75 -29.61
CA TYR A 857 5.08 12.76 -29.22
C TYR A 857 6.20 12.92 -30.26
N LYS A 858 6.77 11.80 -30.70
CA LYS A 858 7.82 11.79 -31.73
C LYS A 858 7.32 12.43 -33.02
N ARG A 859 6.15 12.03 -33.51
CA ARG A 859 5.56 12.60 -34.73
C ARG A 859 5.26 14.08 -34.61
N PHE A 860 4.77 14.54 -33.46
CA PHE A 860 4.54 15.97 -33.22
C PHE A 860 5.86 16.76 -33.36
N LYS A 861 6.97 16.22 -32.83
CA LYS A 861 8.30 16.85 -32.97
C LYS A 861 8.82 16.79 -34.40
N ASP A 862 8.74 15.64 -35.07
CA ASP A 862 9.21 15.42 -36.42
C ASP A 862 8.45 16.31 -37.44
N GLU A 863 7.14 16.50 -37.23
CA GLU A 863 6.28 17.33 -38.08
C GLU A 863 6.22 18.82 -37.62
N ASN A 864 6.99 19.19 -36.57
CA ASN A 864 7.07 20.54 -35.99
C ASN A 864 5.69 21.13 -35.59
N LEU A 865 4.81 20.29 -35.02
CA LEU A 865 3.49 20.72 -34.59
C LEU A 865 3.58 21.56 -33.30
N ARG A 866 2.69 22.55 -33.19
CA ARG A 866 2.56 23.43 -32.02
C ARG A 866 1.54 22.89 -31.02
N SER A 867 0.71 21.95 -31.43
CA SER A 867 -0.27 21.25 -30.60
C SER A 867 0.40 20.43 -29.52
N LYS A 868 -0.23 20.32 -28.37
CA LYS A 868 0.38 19.73 -27.14
C LYS A 868 -0.48 18.60 -26.59
N MET A 869 0.16 17.51 -26.16
CA MET A 869 -0.45 16.53 -25.26
C MET A 869 -0.42 17.12 -23.85
N ILE A 870 -1.56 17.11 -23.14
CA ILE A 870 -1.70 17.78 -21.84
C ILE A 870 -2.10 16.87 -20.70
N LEU A 871 -2.90 15.81 -20.96
CA LEU A 871 -3.33 14.85 -19.94
C LEU A 871 -3.39 13.44 -20.47
N GLN A 872 -3.14 12.50 -19.59
CA GLN A 872 -3.44 11.07 -19.74
C GLN A 872 -4.32 10.62 -18.57
N VAL A 873 -5.48 10.05 -18.85
CA VAL A 873 -6.45 9.60 -17.85
C VAL A 873 -6.93 8.20 -18.23
N HIS A 874 -6.46 7.18 -17.51
CA HIS A 874 -6.73 5.76 -17.77
C HIS A 874 -6.31 5.31 -19.18
N ASP A 875 -7.24 5.22 -20.11
CA ASP A 875 -7.09 4.83 -21.52
C ASP A 875 -7.31 6.00 -22.50
N GLU A 876 -7.44 7.22 -21.98
CA GLU A 876 -7.71 8.48 -22.69
C GLU A 876 -6.47 9.37 -22.75
N LEU A 877 -6.24 10.00 -23.91
CA LEU A 877 -5.24 11.04 -24.14
C LEU A 877 -5.94 12.35 -24.51
N ASN A 878 -5.51 13.44 -23.87
CA ASN A 878 -6.09 14.76 -24.07
C ASN A 878 -5.06 15.76 -24.61
N PHE A 879 -5.49 16.61 -25.52
CA PHE A 879 -4.64 17.53 -26.25
C PHE A 879 -5.22 18.95 -26.30
N SER A 880 -4.33 19.92 -26.29
CA SER A 880 -4.62 21.30 -26.70
C SER A 880 -4.12 21.49 -28.14
N VAL A 881 -5.03 21.69 -29.08
CA VAL A 881 -4.75 21.60 -30.51
C VAL A 881 -4.94 22.94 -31.21
N VAL A 882 -3.92 23.37 -31.94
CA VAL A 882 -3.97 24.55 -32.78
C VAL A 882 -4.95 24.31 -33.95
N PRO A 883 -5.91 25.20 -34.23
CA PRO A 883 -6.97 24.94 -35.22
C PRO A 883 -6.47 24.53 -36.60
N GLU A 884 -5.35 25.09 -37.05
CA GLU A 884 -4.76 24.79 -38.37
C GLU A 884 -4.16 23.38 -38.44
N GLU A 885 -3.87 22.76 -37.28
CA GLU A 885 -3.27 21.43 -37.16
C GLU A 885 -4.31 20.32 -36.91
N LYS A 886 -5.60 20.67 -36.81
CA LYS A 886 -6.70 19.81 -36.40
C LYS A 886 -6.70 18.45 -37.12
N GLU A 887 -6.76 18.45 -38.45
CA GLU A 887 -6.83 17.23 -39.25
C GLU A 887 -5.55 16.40 -39.15
N THR A 888 -4.40 17.05 -39.05
CA THR A 888 -3.09 16.40 -38.91
C THR A 888 -2.99 15.73 -37.57
N VAL A 889 -3.36 16.41 -36.47
CA VAL A 889 -3.31 15.87 -35.12
C VAL A 889 -4.27 14.68 -34.97
N GLU A 890 -5.53 14.81 -35.44
CA GLU A 890 -6.50 13.70 -35.38
C GLU A 890 -5.96 12.46 -36.10
N ARG A 891 -5.48 12.66 -37.35
CA ARG A 891 -4.88 11.54 -38.09
C ARG A 891 -3.70 10.89 -37.38
N ILE A 892 -2.76 11.66 -36.86
CA ILE A 892 -1.58 11.13 -36.17
C ILE A 892 -2.00 10.37 -34.92
N VAL A 893 -2.85 10.96 -34.07
CA VAL A 893 -3.27 10.37 -32.82
C VAL A 893 -4.01 9.05 -33.08
N LEU A 894 -4.95 9.02 -34.01
CA LEU A 894 -5.69 7.79 -34.33
C LEU A 894 -4.79 6.72 -34.96
N GLU A 895 -3.91 7.08 -35.90
CA GLU A 895 -2.95 6.15 -36.49
C GLU A 895 -2.04 5.50 -35.44
N GLU A 896 -1.47 6.30 -34.52
CA GLU A 896 -0.53 5.79 -33.54
C GLU A 896 -1.23 5.03 -32.40
N MET A 897 -2.43 5.46 -31.97
CA MET A 897 -3.20 4.69 -30.99
C MET A 897 -3.65 3.35 -31.55
N GLN A 898 -4.25 3.34 -32.75
CA GLN A 898 -4.74 2.11 -33.38
C GLN A 898 -3.60 1.20 -33.86
N GLY A 899 -2.45 1.78 -34.19
CA GLY A 899 -1.24 1.07 -34.62
C GLY A 899 -0.25 0.73 -33.51
N ALA A 900 -0.54 1.07 -32.24
CA ALA A 900 0.43 0.92 -31.14
C ALA A 900 0.90 -0.53 -30.92
N TYR A 901 0.01 -1.49 -31.09
CA TYR A 901 0.32 -2.92 -31.02
C TYR A 901 -0.58 -3.76 -31.93
N LYS A 902 -0.06 -4.81 -32.53
CA LYS A 902 -0.81 -5.70 -33.41
C LYS A 902 -1.49 -6.82 -32.61
N LEU A 903 -2.76 -6.63 -32.26
CA LEU A 903 -3.61 -7.66 -31.68
C LEU A 903 -4.29 -8.55 -32.74
N ASN A 904 -4.89 -9.67 -32.31
CA ASN A 904 -5.76 -10.51 -33.15
C ASN A 904 -7.10 -9.81 -33.48
N VAL A 905 -7.38 -8.73 -32.78
CA VAL A 905 -8.55 -7.85 -32.96
C VAL A 905 -8.07 -6.43 -33.25
N PRO A 906 -8.82 -5.59 -33.96
CA PRO A 906 -8.41 -4.22 -34.19
C PRO A 906 -8.36 -3.44 -32.87
N LEU A 907 -7.33 -2.63 -32.66
CA LEU A 907 -7.39 -1.55 -31.69
C LEU A 907 -8.24 -0.42 -32.28
N VAL A 908 -9.19 0.06 -31.50
CA VAL A 908 -10.06 1.18 -31.92
C VAL A 908 -9.93 2.28 -30.89
N ALA A 909 -9.71 3.49 -31.36
CA ALA A 909 -9.75 4.70 -30.56
C ALA A 909 -10.90 5.57 -31.06
N ASP A 910 -11.76 5.97 -30.15
CA ASP A 910 -12.81 6.96 -30.37
C ASP A 910 -12.24 8.35 -30.07
N CYS A 911 -12.66 9.36 -30.77
CA CYS A 911 -12.17 10.72 -30.55
C CYS A 911 -13.28 11.76 -30.65
N GLY A 912 -13.04 12.91 -30.01
CA GLY A 912 -13.98 14.05 -30.06
C GLY A 912 -13.29 15.38 -29.91
N TRP A 913 -14.00 16.42 -30.27
CA TRP A 913 -13.55 17.81 -30.30
C TRP A 913 -14.52 18.70 -29.52
N GLY A 914 -14.00 19.66 -28.80
CA GLY A 914 -14.81 20.61 -28.05
C GLY A 914 -14.07 21.85 -27.62
N ALA A 915 -14.77 22.75 -26.94
CA ALA A 915 -14.18 23.89 -26.27
C ALA A 915 -13.59 23.53 -24.90
N ASN A 916 -13.92 22.36 -24.39
CA ASN A 916 -13.51 21.84 -23.09
C ASN A 916 -13.51 20.29 -23.10
N TRP A 917 -13.01 19.71 -22.02
CA TRP A 917 -12.90 18.26 -21.91
C TRP A 917 -14.25 17.53 -21.99
N LEU A 918 -15.33 18.10 -21.41
CA LEU A 918 -16.65 17.46 -21.46
C LEU A 918 -17.21 17.36 -22.88
N GLU A 919 -17.03 18.41 -23.68
CA GLU A 919 -17.54 18.44 -25.06
C GLU A 919 -16.75 17.52 -25.98
N ALA A 920 -15.46 17.32 -25.66
CA ALA A 920 -14.56 16.49 -26.45
C ALA A 920 -14.63 14.98 -26.10
N HIS A 921 -15.32 14.59 -24.99
CA HIS A 921 -15.35 13.19 -24.48
C HIS A 921 -16.69 12.48 -24.84
#